data_a5c6a90ce2e40256029054610cd1c10e
#
_entry.id   a5c6a90ce2e40256029054610cd1c10e
#
_cell.length_a   1.000
_cell.length_b   1.000
_cell.length_c   1.000
_cell.angle_alpha   90.00
_cell.angle_beta   90.00
_cell.angle_gamma   90.00
#
_symmetry.space_group_name_H-M   'P 1'
#
loop_
_entity.id
_entity.type
_entity.pdbx_description
1 polymer ?
#
loop_
_entity_poly.entity_id
_entity_poly.type
_entity_poly.pdbx_seq_one_letter_code
_entity_poly.pdbx_strand_id
1 'polypeptide(L)'
;MTLKELPIGSMATVVAVGGEGALRQHFLDMGLIPGVDVTMVKYAPMGDPVELQIHGYELTLRLADAEKIEIENTRQPYNTDTTNHKKGIKKDVQHPGLGEGGKYHVKADEHPLPEGEVLTFALAGNQNCGKTTLFNQLTGSNQHVGNFPGVTVDRKDGAIKGHNDTLVTDLPGIYSMSPYSSEEIVTRQFVLEEHPKGIINIVDATNIERNLYLTMQLLELDVPMVLALNMMDEVRQNGGSIRVNELEELLGIPVVPISAAKNEGISELVDHALHVAKYQERPGRQDFCEADDHGGAVHRCLHGIMHLIEDHAKENDIPVRFAAAKLAEGDMLILDRLHLDQNEKETLEHIIQQMEKERGLDRAAAIADMRFAFISKVCRQTVIKPHESREHARSARIDKVLTGKYTAIPVFIAIMAAVFWLTFNVIGAALSNLLDMGIGWLTNLVQQGMMAAGVNEVLQSLIIDGIFNGVGSVLSFLPIIVTLFFFLSMLEDSGYMARVAFVMDKLLRKIGLSGRSIVPMLVGFGCTVPGVMASRTLPSERDRKMTILLTPYMSCSAKLPIYLFFTAAFFPEHGALVMIALYFGGIAVGILSAIVMRKLKFKGEAVPFVMELPNYRMPGAKNVGQLLWEKAKDFLQRAFTVIFLATIIIWFLQTFDTRLNVVTDSRNSILAVVAGWIAPVFKPLGFGDWRVSTALITGFMAKESVVATLNVLFGSTDILLAAITPLAAASLLAFCLLYTPCVAAIASVKRELGWKWAVFVVFAQCAIAWVAAFAVRCIGMLFV
;
A
#
# COMPACT_ATOMS: atom_id res chain seq x y z
N MET A 1 24.51 23.43 13.53
CA MET A 1 24.37 22.04 13.92
C MET A 1 23.28 21.40 13.04
N THR A 2 23.46 20.17 12.62
CA THR A 2 22.43 19.49 11.82
C THR A 2 21.49 18.66 12.69
N LEU A 3 20.28 18.40 12.20
CA LEU A 3 19.28 17.58 12.90
C LEU A 3 19.80 16.15 13.20
N LYS A 4 20.69 15.64 12.37
CA LYS A 4 21.40 14.35 12.59
C LYS A 4 22.21 14.32 13.89
N GLU A 5 22.73 15.45 14.33
CA GLU A 5 23.59 15.57 15.50
C GLU A 5 22.81 15.81 16.80
N LEU A 6 21.47 15.99 16.70
CA LEU A 6 20.61 16.23 17.86
C LEU A 6 20.56 14.99 18.76
N PRO A 7 20.90 15.08 20.06
CA PRO A 7 20.83 13.95 20.97
C PRO A 7 19.39 13.45 21.19
N ILE A 8 19.23 12.15 21.44
CA ILE A 8 17.92 11.57 21.79
C ILE A 8 17.36 12.25 23.03
N GLY A 9 16.05 12.59 22.98
CA GLY A 9 15.34 13.28 24.06
C GLY A 9 15.61 14.79 24.12
N SER A 10 16.42 15.35 23.21
CA SER A 10 16.67 16.79 23.12
C SER A 10 15.74 17.44 22.09
N MET A 11 15.42 18.70 22.31
CA MET A 11 14.65 19.58 21.44
C MET A 11 15.56 20.64 20.83
N ALA A 12 15.30 21.01 19.59
CA ALA A 12 15.97 22.09 18.91
C ALA A 12 15.01 22.82 17.95
N THR A 13 15.36 24.06 17.60
CA THR A 13 14.58 24.85 16.64
C THR A 13 15.20 24.69 15.24
N VAL A 14 14.38 24.43 14.23
CA VAL A 14 14.80 24.35 12.82
C VAL A 14 15.17 25.75 12.34
N VAL A 15 16.34 25.89 11.72
CA VAL A 15 16.82 27.15 11.11
C VAL A 15 16.60 27.14 9.61
N ALA A 16 16.99 26.04 8.97
CA ALA A 16 16.88 25.91 7.53
C ALA A 16 16.65 24.43 7.14
N VAL A 17 15.86 24.23 6.09
CA VAL A 17 15.62 22.94 5.46
C VAL A 17 16.31 22.92 4.12
N GLY A 18 17.44 22.22 4.04
CA GLY A 18 18.23 22.08 2.83
C GLY A 18 17.69 21.01 1.88
N GLY A 19 18.34 20.87 0.72
CA GLY A 19 17.92 20.01 -0.37
C GLY A 19 17.19 20.77 -1.46
N GLU A 20 16.79 20.06 -2.51
CA GLU A 20 16.14 20.66 -3.68
C GLU A 20 14.95 19.79 -4.15
N GLY A 21 14.04 20.41 -4.92
CA GLY A 21 12.96 19.73 -5.60
C GLY A 21 11.86 19.17 -4.68
N ALA A 22 11.14 18.16 -5.17
CA ALA A 22 9.94 17.62 -4.55
C ALA A 22 10.16 17.05 -3.13
N LEU A 23 11.35 16.52 -2.81
CA LEU A 23 11.66 16.00 -1.48
C LEU A 23 11.71 17.12 -0.43
N ARG A 24 12.36 18.23 -0.75
CA ARG A 24 12.42 19.39 0.15
C ARG A 24 11.02 19.97 0.38
N GLN A 25 10.23 20.11 -0.69
CA GLN A 25 8.84 20.52 -0.58
C GLN A 25 8.05 19.58 0.33
N HIS A 26 8.25 18.29 0.21
CA HIS A 26 7.61 17.30 1.07
C HIS A 26 7.97 17.46 2.56
N PHE A 27 9.22 17.81 2.90
CA PHE A 27 9.59 18.12 4.29
C PHE A 27 8.86 19.34 4.82
N LEU A 28 8.76 20.40 4.01
CA LEU A 28 8.03 21.62 4.37
C LEU A 28 6.53 21.32 4.54
N ASP A 29 5.93 20.55 3.64
CA ASP A 29 4.53 20.12 3.70
C ASP A 29 4.26 19.23 4.94
N MET A 30 5.30 18.51 5.41
CA MET A 30 5.26 17.74 6.67
C MET A 30 5.53 18.61 7.90
N GLY A 31 5.62 19.94 7.77
CA GLY A 31 5.78 20.88 8.88
C GLY A 31 7.21 21.05 9.40
N LEU A 32 8.21 20.53 8.72
CA LEU A 32 9.62 20.86 8.98
C LEU A 32 9.92 22.22 8.35
N ILE A 33 9.56 23.28 9.04
CA ILE A 33 9.73 24.68 8.58
C ILE A 33 10.67 25.44 9.52
N PRO A 34 11.38 26.45 9.03
CA PRO A 34 12.20 27.32 9.88
C PRO A 34 11.37 27.92 11.03
N GLY A 35 11.96 27.95 12.22
CA GLY A 35 11.33 28.43 13.45
C GLY A 35 10.56 27.39 14.26
N VAL A 36 10.35 26.19 13.74
CA VAL A 36 9.62 25.12 14.45
C VAL A 36 10.54 24.29 15.35
N ASP A 37 10.03 23.94 16.52
CA ASP A 37 10.73 23.06 17.46
C ASP A 37 10.55 21.59 17.08
N VAL A 38 11.65 20.84 17.00
CA VAL A 38 11.67 19.40 16.76
C VAL A 38 12.33 18.67 17.94
N THR A 39 11.79 17.53 18.33
CA THR A 39 12.37 16.67 19.38
C THR A 39 12.84 15.36 18.79
N MET A 40 14.08 14.96 19.06
CA MET A 40 14.61 13.66 18.68
C MET A 40 14.09 12.58 19.63
N VAL A 41 13.23 11.69 19.13
CA VAL A 41 12.59 10.65 19.95
C VAL A 41 13.50 9.42 20.08
N LYS A 42 13.85 8.80 18.96
CA LYS A 42 14.71 7.59 18.93
C LYS A 42 15.26 7.33 17.54
N TYR A 43 16.27 6.45 17.50
CA TYR A 43 16.74 5.84 16.24
C TYR A 43 16.05 4.50 16.01
N ALA A 44 15.87 4.11 14.74
CA ALA A 44 15.54 2.74 14.40
C ALA A 44 16.59 1.77 14.97
N PRO A 45 16.26 0.49 15.24
CA PRO A 45 17.17 -0.49 15.85
C PRO A 45 18.54 -0.59 15.19
N MET A 46 18.59 -0.35 13.87
CA MET A 46 19.84 -0.33 13.10
C MET A 46 20.53 1.04 13.04
N GLY A 47 20.03 2.03 13.77
CA GLY A 47 20.57 3.39 13.85
C GLY A 47 20.13 4.32 12.71
N ASP A 48 19.25 3.91 11.80
CA ASP A 48 18.70 4.69 10.70
C ASP A 48 17.45 3.97 10.17
N PRO A 49 16.29 4.66 9.96
CA PRO A 49 16.02 6.09 10.11
C PRO A 49 15.89 6.59 11.57
N VAL A 50 15.67 7.90 11.74
CA VAL A 50 15.36 8.54 13.02
C VAL A 50 13.89 8.85 13.13
N GLU A 51 13.36 8.89 14.34
CA GLU A 51 12.01 9.33 14.68
C GLU A 51 12.06 10.66 15.41
N LEU A 52 11.27 11.59 14.94
CA LEU A 52 11.17 12.96 15.41
C LEU A 52 9.74 13.23 15.86
N GLN A 53 9.59 14.09 16.86
CA GLN A 53 8.29 14.66 17.22
C GLN A 53 8.24 16.12 16.77
N ILE A 54 7.18 16.48 16.03
CA ILE A 54 6.94 17.81 15.49
C ILE A 54 5.42 18.06 15.49
N HIS A 55 4.96 19.26 15.86
CA HIS A 55 3.53 19.62 15.90
C HIS A 55 2.61 18.59 16.61
N GLY A 56 3.19 17.80 17.54
CA GLY A 56 2.44 16.78 18.30
C GLY A 56 2.24 15.43 17.61
N TYR A 57 2.90 15.16 16.47
CA TYR A 57 2.90 13.86 15.79
C TYR A 57 4.35 13.35 15.57
N GLU A 58 4.48 12.05 15.29
CA GLU A 58 5.75 11.37 15.08
C GLU A 58 6.06 11.25 13.59
N LEU A 59 7.24 11.74 13.20
CA LEU A 59 7.74 11.71 11.82
C LEU A 59 9.05 10.93 11.75
N THR A 60 9.22 10.10 10.73
CA THR A 60 10.48 9.38 10.52
C THR A 60 11.27 9.97 9.35
N LEU A 61 12.57 10.17 9.53
CA LEU A 61 13.51 10.65 8.51
C LEU A 61 14.76 9.78 8.45
N ARG A 62 15.33 9.66 7.26
CA ARG A 62 16.68 9.08 7.12
C ARG A 62 17.74 10.05 7.66
N LEU A 63 18.83 9.50 8.21
CA LEU A 63 19.96 10.32 8.69
C LEU A 63 20.57 11.20 7.59
N ALA A 64 20.60 10.71 6.36
CA ALA A 64 21.07 11.48 5.19
C ALA A 64 20.18 12.69 4.88
N ASP A 65 18.89 12.62 5.20
CA ASP A 65 17.95 13.73 5.03
C ASP A 65 17.97 14.65 6.25
N ALA A 66 18.10 14.10 7.46
CA ALA A 66 18.31 14.86 8.70
C ALA A 66 19.61 15.69 8.68
N GLU A 67 20.62 15.25 7.93
CA GLU A 67 21.89 15.98 7.75
C GLU A 67 21.72 17.28 6.94
N LYS A 68 20.66 17.40 6.15
CA LYS A 68 20.32 18.59 5.35
C LYS A 68 19.52 19.64 6.13
N ILE A 69 19.06 19.32 7.33
CA ILE A 69 18.24 20.21 8.15
C ILE A 69 19.12 20.84 9.21
N GLU A 70 19.22 22.17 9.16
CA GLU A 70 19.98 22.96 10.13
C GLU A 70 19.13 23.29 11.34
N ILE A 71 19.71 23.16 12.53
CA ILE A 71 19.05 23.42 13.81
C ILE A 71 19.89 24.28 14.73
N GLU A 72 19.22 24.99 15.64
CA GLU A 72 19.85 25.78 16.70
C GLU A 72 19.10 25.60 18.04
N ASN A 73 19.55 26.30 19.09
CA ASN A 73 18.89 26.33 20.40
C ASN A 73 18.61 24.96 21.00
N THR A 74 19.60 24.05 20.95
CA THR A 74 19.46 22.72 21.56
C THR A 74 19.18 22.83 23.05
N ARG A 75 18.07 22.24 23.50
CA ARG A 75 17.60 22.27 24.88
C ARG A 75 16.93 20.95 25.28
N GLN A 76 16.86 20.69 26.59
CA GLN A 76 16.02 19.60 27.09
C GLN A 76 14.55 20.02 26.93
N PRO A 77 13.65 19.10 26.54
CA PRO A 77 12.22 19.39 26.52
C PRO A 77 11.81 19.93 27.89
N TYR A 78 11.13 21.06 27.92
CA TYR A 78 10.53 21.54 29.15
C TYR A 78 9.56 20.47 29.65
N ASN A 79 9.81 19.90 30.84
CA ASN A 79 8.75 19.27 31.59
C ASN A 79 7.76 20.40 31.95
N THR A 80 6.79 20.59 31.09
CA THR A 80 5.63 21.41 31.45
C THR A 80 4.88 20.65 32.53
N ASP A 81 5.32 20.83 33.78
CA ASP A 81 4.48 20.61 34.94
C ASP A 81 3.27 21.53 34.79
N THR A 82 2.26 21.00 34.13
CA THR A 82 1.01 21.70 33.84
C THR A 82 0.10 21.62 35.07
N THR A 83 0.50 22.33 36.11
CA THR A 83 -0.33 22.50 37.32
C THR A 83 -1.36 23.62 37.23
N ASN A 84 -1.65 24.19 36.05
CA ASN A 84 -2.51 25.38 35.99
C ASN A 84 -3.53 25.45 34.85
N HIS A 85 -4.22 24.34 34.50
CA HIS A 85 -5.46 24.44 33.74
C HIS A 85 -6.56 23.49 34.22
N LYS A 86 -6.89 23.59 35.52
CA LYS A 86 -8.22 23.22 36.01
C LYS A 86 -9.23 24.32 35.65
N LYS A 87 -9.40 24.63 34.37
CA LYS A 87 -10.62 25.32 33.92
C LYS A 87 -11.51 24.27 33.28
N GLY A 88 -12.73 24.19 33.89
CA GLY A 88 -13.71 23.14 33.63
C GLY A 88 -13.90 22.85 32.13
N ILE A 89 -14.04 21.56 31.85
CA ILE A 89 -14.46 21.02 30.56
C ILE A 89 -15.73 21.80 30.16
N LYS A 90 -15.60 22.71 29.20
CA LYS A 90 -16.77 23.33 28.57
C LYS A 90 -17.53 22.22 27.84
N LYS A 91 -18.85 22.17 28.03
CA LYS A 91 -19.73 21.23 27.35
C LYS A 91 -19.46 21.25 25.86
N ASP A 92 -19.50 20.07 25.22
CA ASP A 92 -19.52 19.93 23.77
C ASP A 92 -20.52 20.92 23.19
N VAL A 93 -20.05 21.73 22.27
CA VAL A 93 -20.92 22.59 21.47
C VAL A 93 -21.50 21.72 20.38
N GLN A 94 -22.82 21.59 20.33
CA GLN A 94 -23.49 20.84 19.30
C GLN A 94 -23.37 21.58 17.96
N HIS A 95 -23.21 20.82 16.88
CA HIS A 95 -23.29 21.34 15.53
C HIS A 95 -24.68 21.96 15.28
N PRO A 96 -24.79 23.14 14.63
CA PRO A 96 -26.08 23.85 14.48
C PRO A 96 -27.13 23.09 13.67
N GLY A 97 -26.75 22.09 12.88
CA GLY A 97 -27.68 21.37 12.00
C GLY A 97 -27.94 22.08 10.67
N LEU A 98 -28.45 21.32 9.70
CA LEU A 98 -28.74 21.81 8.35
C LEU A 98 -30.00 22.70 8.37
N GLY A 99 -29.91 23.92 7.85
CA GLY A 99 -31.05 24.81 7.67
C GLY A 99 -31.48 25.59 8.91
N GLU A 100 -30.76 25.52 10.02
CA GLU A 100 -31.07 26.27 11.25
C GLU A 100 -30.47 27.69 11.27
N GLY A 101 -30.18 28.27 10.11
CA GLY A 101 -29.63 29.63 10.01
C GLY A 101 -28.16 29.72 10.44
N GLY A 102 -27.43 28.60 10.36
CA GLY A 102 -25.98 28.58 10.58
C GLY A 102 -25.25 29.47 9.56
N LYS A 103 -24.17 30.09 10.00
CA LYS A 103 -23.36 31.01 9.21
C LYS A 103 -22.71 30.36 7.97
N TYR A 104 -22.82 29.04 7.82
CA TYR A 104 -22.11 28.23 6.82
C TYR A 104 -22.95 27.89 5.59
N HIS A 105 -24.27 28.07 5.66
CA HIS A 105 -25.18 27.94 4.52
C HIS A 105 -25.74 29.30 4.17
N VAL A 106 -25.02 30.01 3.31
CA VAL A 106 -25.39 31.41 2.94
C VAL A 106 -26.29 31.37 1.71
N LYS A 107 -27.60 31.43 1.91
CA LYS A 107 -28.60 31.40 0.83
C LYS A 107 -28.39 32.40 -0.30
N ALA A 108 -27.69 33.50 -0.06
CA ALA A 108 -27.39 34.50 -1.08
C ALA A 108 -26.40 34.01 -2.16
N ASP A 109 -25.58 33.00 -1.84
CA ASP A 109 -24.54 32.47 -2.73
C ASP A 109 -24.94 31.11 -3.32
N GLU A 110 -26.20 30.72 -3.18
CA GLU A 110 -26.71 29.44 -3.73
C GLU A 110 -26.87 29.53 -5.26
N HIS A 111 -26.21 28.60 -5.96
CA HIS A 111 -26.35 28.35 -7.40
C HIS A 111 -26.81 26.93 -7.65
N PRO A 112 -28.11 26.61 -7.44
CA PRO A 112 -28.60 25.23 -7.49
C PRO A 112 -28.39 24.60 -8.85
N LEU A 113 -27.87 23.36 -8.84
CA LEU A 113 -27.75 22.54 -10.03
C LEU A 113 -29.12 22.12 -10.57
N PRO A 114 -29.25 21.82 -11.88
CA PRO A 114 -30.46 21.31 -12.49
C PRO A 114 -30.96 20.05 -11.79
N GLU A 115 -32.28 19.87 -11.70
CA GLU A 115 -32.89 18.66 -11.15
C GLU A 115 -32.51 17.43 -11.98
N GLY A 116 -32.03 16.38 -11.31
CA GLY A 116 -31.62 15.11 -11.94
C GLY A 116 -30.13 15.04 -12.35
N GLU A 117 -29.34 16.06 -12.08
CA GLU A 117 -27.90 15.99 -12.28
C GLU A 117 -27.25 15.08 -11.21
N VAL A 118 -26.33 14.21 -11.64
CA VAL A 118 -25.59 13.31 -10.73
C VAL A 118 -24.60 14.12 -9.91
N LEU A 119 -24.72 14.04 -8.59
CA LEU A 119 -23.81 14.70 -7.67
C LEU A 119 -22.54 13.85 -7.49
N THR A 120 -21.41 14.37 -8.00
CA THR A 120 -20.10 13.72 -7.90
C THR A 120 -19.29 14.25 -6.73
N PHE A 121 -18.78 13.35 -5.90
CA PHE A 121 -17.99 13.70 -4.72
C PHE A 121 -16.59 13.11 -4.79
N ALA A 122 -15.59 13.91 -4.43
CA ALA A 122 -14.24 13.46 -4.14
C ALA A 122 -14.09 13.26 -2.61
N LEU A 123 -13.77 12.04 -2.18
CA LEU A 123 -13.42 11.78 -0.78
C LEU A 123 -11.90 11.94 -0.61
N ALA A 124 -11.48 13.04 0.01
CA ALA A 124 -10.09 13.41 0.19
C ALA A 124 -9.69 13.44 1.68
N GLY A 125 -8.43 13.13 1.98
CA GLY A 125 -7.89 13.20 3.34
C GLY A 125 -6.53 12.53 3.46
N ASN A 126 -5.89 12.73 4.60
CA ASN A 126 -4.56 12.18 4.88
C ASN A 126 -4.58 10.64 4.96
N GLN A 127 -3.39 10.05 4.90
CA GLN A 127 -3.26 8.63 5.19
C GLN A 127 -3.68 8.37 6.66
N ASN A 128 -4.34 7.25 6.92
CA ASN A 128 -4.82 6.82 8.24
C ASN A 128 -5.90 7.69 8.90
N CYS A 129 -6.47 8.69 8.24
CA CYS A 129 -7.58 9.50 8.78
C CYS A 129 -8.93 8.76 8.87
N GLY A 130 -9.02 7.52 8.37
CA GLY A 130 -10.25 6.71 8.36
C GLY A 130 -11.07 6.81 7.07
N LYS A 131 -10.47 7.27 5.95
CA LYS A 131 -11.12 7.50 4.66
C LYS A 131 -11.83 6.27 4.11
N THR A 132 -11.14 5.13 4.01
CA THR A 132 -11.74 3.87 3.53
C THR A 132 -12.88 3.39 4.43
N THR A 133 -12.78 3.60 5.74
CA THR A 133 -13.86 3.29 6.68
C THR A 133 -15.09 4.14 6.40
N LEU A 134 -14.92 5.44 6.20
CA LEU A 134 -16.00 6.36 5.84
C LEU A 134 -16.61 5.99 4.48
N PHE A 135 -15.79 5.75 3.45
CA PHE A 135 -16.26 5.32 2.14
C PHE A 135 -17.14 4.08 2.21
N ASN A 136 -16.74 3.07 2.98
CA ASN A 136 -17.52 1.85 3.19
C ASN A 136 -18.83 2.11 3.94
N GLN A 137 -18.86 3.08 4.87
CA GLN A 137 -20.10 3.47 5.54
C GLN A 137 -21.05 4.21 4.59
N LEU A 138 -20.53 5.10 3.75
CA LEU A 138 -21.31 5.85 2.77
C LEU A 138 -21.90 4.95 1.67
N THR A 139 -21.08 4.09 1.07
CA THR A 139 -21.44 3.33 -0.15
C THR A 139 -21.93 1.91 0.11
N GLY A 140 -21.50 1.27 1.16
CA GLY A 140 -21.86 -0.13 1.48
C GLY A 140 -21.26 -1.12 0.49
N SER A 141 -22.13 -2.00 -0.08
CA SER A 141 -21.71 -3.05 -1.03
C SER A 141 -21.69 -2.60 -2.50
N ASN A 142 -22.19 -1.41 -2.81
CA ASN A 142 -22.31 -0.88 -4.17
C ASN A 142 -21.03 -0.12 -4.55
N GLN A 143 -19.95 -0.85 -4.78
CA GLN A 143 -18.64 -0.27 -5.11
C GLN A 143 -18.13 -0.83 -6.44
N HIS A 144 -17.58 0.05 -7.28
CA HIS A 144 -16.82 -0.32 -8.46
C HIS A 144 -15.33 -0.10 -8.19
N VAL A 145 -14.52 -1.11 -8.45
CA VAL A 145 -13.07 -1.04 -8.25
C VAL A 145 -12.39 -1.08 -9.61
N GLY A 146 -11.57 -0.08 -9.89
CA GLY A 146 -10.77 0.05 -11.11
C GLY A 146 -9.41 0.67 -10.79
N ASN A 147 -8.73 1.18 -11.79
CA ASN A 147 -7.52 2.00 -11.62
C ASN A 147 -7.79 3.40 -12.18
N PHE A 148 -7.13 4.41 -11.62
CA PHE A 148 -7.12 5.72 -12.25
C PHE A 148 -6.45 5.67 -13.64
N PRO A 149 -6.90 6.45 -14.62
CA PRO A 149 -6.35 6.44 -15.96
C PRO A 149 -4.84 6.66 -15.99
N GLY A 150 -4.10 5.83 -16.74
CA GLY A 150 -2.66 5.96 -16.93
C GLY A 150 -1.75 5.58 -15.77
N VAL A 151 -2.30 5.22 -14.61
CA VAL A 151 -1.55 4.85 -13.41
C VAL A 151 -2.09 3.57 -12.78
N THR A 152 -1.33 3.01 -11.85
CA THR A 152 -1.69 1.76 -11.16
C THR A 152 -2.24 2.00 -9.74
N VAL A 153 -2.80 3.18 -9.52
CA VAL A 153 -3.48 3.56 -8.28
C VAL A 153 -4.93 3.08 -8.38
N ASP A 154 -5.40 2.38 -7.35
CA ASP A 154 -6.76 1.86 -7.31
C ASP A 154 -7.77 3.01 -7.21
N ARG A 155 -8.81 2.97 -8.05
CA ARG A 155 -9.98 3.86 -8.01
C ARG A 155 -11.16 3.07 -7.48
N LYS A 156 -11.85 3.62 -6.49
CA LYS A 156 -13.08 3.06 -5.95
C LYS A 156 -14.18 4.10 -6.06
N ASP A 157 -15.24 3.74 -6.76
CA ASP A 157 -16.41 4.57 -6.94
C ASP A 157 -17.63 3.88 -6.33
N GLY A 158 -18.57 4.65 -5.78
CA GLY A 158 -19.83 4.10 -5.27
C GLY A 158 -20.88 5.17 -5.02
N ALA A 159 -22.16 4.80 -5.13
CA ALA A 159 -23.25 5.69 -4.77
C ALA A 159 -23.45 5.73 -3.25
N ILE A 160 -23.86 6.88 -2.71
CA ILE A 160 -24.24 7.01 -1.30
C ILE A 160 -25.53 6.21 -1.07
N LYS A 161 -25.60 5.47 0.03
CA LYS A 161 -26.78 4.69 0.42
C LYS A 161 -28.01 5.58 0.52
N GLY A 162 -29.07 5.18 -0.18
CA GLY A 162 -30.32 5.95 -0.22
C GLY A 162 -30.34 7.08 -1.27
N HIS A 163 -29.20 7.38 -1.92
CA HIS A 163 -29.07 8.45 -2.92
C HIS A 163 -28.38 7.90 -4.18
N ASN A 164 -29.18 7.29 -5.06
CA ASN A 164 -28.67 6.67 -6.30
C ASN A 164 -28.20 7.67 -7.36
N ASP A 165 -28.51 8.93 -7.19
CA ASP A 165 -28.11 10.09 -7.98
C ASP A 165 -26.76 10.67 -7.55
N THR A 166 -26.00 9.95 -6.75
CA THR A 166 -24.69 10.36 -6.25
C THR A 166 -23.59 9.41 -6.69
N LEU A 167 -22.36 9.93 -6.82
CA LEU A 167 -21.16 9.15 -7.08
C LEU A 167 -20.03 9.66 -6.20
N VAL A 168 -19.55 8.85 -5.26
CA VAL A 168 -18.40 9.16 -4.43
C VAL A 168 -17.19 8.39 -4.95
N THR A 169 -16.09 9.10 -5.21
CA THR A 169 -14.80 8.52 -5.57
C THR A 169 -13.85 8.58 -4.38
N ASP A 170 -13.33 7.42 -3.94
CA ASP A 170 -12.31 7.34 -2.89
C ASP A 170 -10.94 7.68 -3.49
N LEU A 171 -10.42 8.86 -3.15
CA LEU A 171 -9.10 9.31 -3.60
C LEU A 171 -8.00 8.70 -2.72
N PRO A 172 -6.76 8.54 -3.25
CA PRO A 172 -5.62 8.13 -2.44
C PRO A 172 -5.42 9.02 -1.21
N GLY A 173 -4.88 8.46 -0.12
CA GLY A 173 -4.51 9.25 1.05
C GLY A 173 -3.23 10.05 0.78
N ILE A 174 -3.33 11.37 0.84
CA ILE A 174 -2.25 12.30 0.55
C ILE A 174 -2.03 13.27 1.71
N TYR A 175 -0.85 13.85 1.78
CA TYR A 175 -0.52 14.86 2.78
C TYR A 175 -0.56 16.29 2.24
N SER A 176 -0.35 16.46 0.95
CA SER A 176 -0.41 17.73 0.25
C SER A 176 -0.80 17.55 -1.21
N MET A 177 -1.11 18.64 -1.89
CA MET A 177 -1.36 18.67 -3.34
C MET A 177 -0.07 18.91 -4.15
N SER A 178 1.11 18.76 -3.54
CA SER A 178 2.40 18.89 -4.21
C SER A 178 2.75 17.58 -4.93
N PRO A 179 3.33 17.60 -6.16
CA PRO A 179 3.54 16.43 -6.99
C PRO A 179 4.75 15.59 -6.55
N TYR A 180 4.70 15.02 -5.35
CA TYR A 180 5.78 14.21 -4.79
C TYR A 180 5.62 12.72 -5.09
N SER A 181 4.41 12.19 -4.98
CA SER A 181 4.09 10.79 -5.26
C SER A 181 3.04 10.66 -6.37
N SER A 182 2.88 9.45 -6.93
CA SER A 182 1.82 9.17 -7.91
C SER A 182 0.42 9.38 -7.33
N GLU A 183 0.24 9.18 -6.04
CA GLU A 183 -1.01 9.35 -5.32
C GLU A 183 -1.44 10.82 -5.27
N GLU A 184 -0.50 11.73 -4.99
CA GLU A 184 -0.72 13.18 -4.97
C GLU A 184 -1.01 13.72 -6.37
N ILE A 185 -0.27 13.24 -7.39
CA ILE A 185 -0.51 13.62 -8.79
C ILE A 185 -1.91 13.20 -9.22
N VAL A 186 -2.33 11.97 -8.91
CA VAL A 186 -3.65 11.44 -9.27
C VAL A 186 -4.77 12.22 -8.59
N THR A 187 -4.65 12.48 -7.29
CA THR A 187 -5.65 13.25 -6.55
C THR A 187 -5.80 14.67 -7.13
N ARG A 188 -4.68 15.33 -7.41
CA ARG A 188 -4.66 16.66 -8.01
C ARG A 188 -5.30 16.65 -9.40
N GLN A 189 -4.93 15.71 -10.28
CA GLN A 189 -5.51 15.58 -11.60
C GLN A 189 -7.01 15.32 -11.54
N PHE A 190 -7.46 14.43 -10.65
CA PHE A 190 -8.88 14.13 -10.48
C PHE A 190 -9.68 15.40 -10.14
N VAL A 191 -9.23 16.19 -9.17
CA VAL A 191 -9.96 17.39 -8.76
C VAL A 191 -9.95 18.47 -9.84
N LEU A 192 -8.81 18.66 -10.55
CA LEU A 192 -8.64 19.69 -11.58
C LEU A 192 -9.23 19.32 -12.96
N GLU A 193 -9.46 18.05 -13.25
CA GLU A 193 -9.90 17.60 -14.58
C GLU A 193 -11.30 16.98 -14.58
N GLU A 194 -11.69 16.25 -13.52
CA GLU A 194 -13.03 15.67 -13.42
C GLU A 194 -14.04 16.60 -12.73
N HIS A 195 -13.62 17.71 -12.15
CA HIS A 195 -14.45 18.76 -11.54
C HIS A 195 -15.59 18.20 -10.67
N PRO A 196 -15.28 17.51 -9.54
CA PRO A 196 -16.31 16.97 -8.68
C PRO A 196 -17.22 18.09 -8.17
N LYS A 197 -18.51 17.82 -8.05
CA LYS A 197 -19.51 18.78 -7.57
C LYS A 197 -19.38 19.08 -6.08
N GLY A 198 -18.64 18.25 -5.35
CA GLY A 198 -18.31 18.49 -3.96
C GLY A 198 -17.12 17.66 -3.48
N ILE A 199 -16.45 18.15 -2.44
CA ILE A 199 -15.36 17.44 -1.75
C ILE A 199 -15.82 17.09 -0.33
N ILE A 200 -15.71 15.83 0.04
CA ILE A 200 -15.82 15.39 1.43
C ILE A 200 -14.39 15.24 1.96
N ASN A 201 -13.92 16.23 2.71
CA ASN A 201 -12.59 16.22 3.29
C ASN A 201 -12.62 15.56 4.68
N ILE A 202 -11.95 14.41 4.84
CA ILE A 202 -11.88 13.71 6.12
C ILE A 202 -10.60 14.07 6.88
N VAL A 203 -10.75 14.51 8.12
CA VAL A 203 -9.69 14.98 9.02
C VAL A 203 -9.67 14.13 10.27
N ASP A 204 -8.50 13.64 10.68
CA ASP A 204 -8.29 12.98 11.97
C ASP A 204 -8.26 14.04 13.09
N ALA A 205 -9.30 14.08 13.90
CA ALA A 205 -9.45 15.01 15.01
C ALA A 205 -8.36 14.85 16.10
N THR A 206 -7.73 13.67 16.20
CA THR A 206 -6.64 13.41 17.17
C THR A 206 -5.32 14.07 16.72
N ASN A 207 -5.17 14.30 15.40
CA ASN A 207 -4.00 14.94 14.77
C ASN A 207 -4.42 16.09 13.85
N ILE A 208 -5.34 16.93 14.32
CA ILE A 208 -6.00 17.95 13.50
C ILE A 208 -5.02 18.94 12.85
N GLU A 209 -3.99 19.42 13.58
CA GLU A 209 -2.99 20.35 13.06
C GLU A 209 -2.33 19.84 11.78
N ARG A 210 -2.01 18.56 11.77
CA ARG A 210 -1.38 17.90 10.62
C ARG A 210 -2.34 17.77 9.43
N ASN A 211 -3.58 17.42 9.71
CA ASN A 211 -4.58 17.15 8.68
C ASN A 211 -5.08 18.46 8.01
N LEU A 212 -5.17 19.56 8.76
CA LEU A 212 -5.62 20.83 8.23
C LEU A 212 -4.71 21.41 7.13
N TYR A 213 -3.46 20.99 7.02
CA TYR A 213 -2.57 21.43 5.94
C TYR A 213 -3.11 21.05 4.55
N LEU A 214 -3.59 19.82 4.37
CA LEU A 214 -4.27 19.42 3.15
C LEU A 214 -5.60 20.14 2.98
N THR A 215 -6.37 20.30 4.07
CA THR A 215 -7.65 21.02 4.06
C THR A 215 -7.50 22.45 3.47
N MET A 216 -6.46 23.17 3.87
CA MET A 216 -6.19 24.51 3.34
C MET A 216 -5.93 24.50 1.84
N GLN A 217 -5.16 23.55 1.33
CA GLN A 217 -4.90 23.41 -0.11
C GLN A 217 -6.16 23.00 -0.90
N LEU A 218 -7.06 22.23 -0.28
CA LEU A 218 -8.35 21.90 -0.89
C LEU A 218 -9.29 23.11 -0.92
N LEU A 219 -9.26 23.98 0.10
CA LEU A 219 -10.02 25.25 0.12
C LEU A 219 -9.58 26.21 -0.97
N GLU A 220 -8.28 26.24 -1.30
CA GLU A 220 -7.73 27.06 -2.40
C GLU A 220 -8.25 26.62 -3.79
N LEU A 221 -8.83 25.41 -3.92
CA LEU A 221 -9.40 24.90 -5.17
C LEU A 221 -10.81 25.44 -5.47
N ASP A 222 -11.44 26.15 -4.55
CA ASP A 222 -12.76 26.75 -4.72
C ASP A 222 -13.88 25.76 -5.13
N VAL A 223 -13.77 24.52 -4.70
CA VAL A 223 -14.79 23.47 -4.90
C VAL A 223 -15.68 23.39 -3.66
N PRO A 224 -17.02 23.25 -3.81
CA PRO A 224 -17.92 23.00 -2.68
C PRO A 224 -17.39 21.92 -1.77
N MET A 225 -17.28 22.19 -0.46
CA MET A 225 -16.60 21.26 0.45
C MET A 225 -17.29 21.15 1.81
N VAL A 226 -17.29 19.93 2.37
CA VAL A 226 -17.65 19.67 3.76
C VAL A 226 -16.48 18.98 4.46
N LEU A 227 -16.20 19.33 5.71
CA LEU A 227 -15.16 18.72 6.52
C LEU A 227 -15.76 17.67 7.46
N ALA A 228 -15.37 16.40 7.28
CA ALA A 228 -15.71 15.31 8.17
C ALA A 228 -14.65 15.16 9.26
N LEU A 229 -14.94 15.66 10.46
CA LEU A 229 -14.03 15.63 11.60
C LEU A 229 -14.13 14.26 12.29
N ASN A 230 -13.28 13.32 11.87
CA ASN A 230 -13.34 11.92 12.28
C ASN A 230 -12.59 11.63 13.58
N MET A 231 -12.87 10.47 14.20
CA MET A 231 -12.26 10.01 15.46
C MET A 231 -12.64 10.88 16.69
N MET A 232 -13.78 11.55 16.61
CA MET A 232 -14.27 12.37 17.73
C MET A 232 -14.56 11.54 18.98
N ASP A 233 -14.85 10.27 18.85
CA ASP A 233 -14.97 9.34 19.96
C ASP A 233 -13.64 9.17 20.73
N GLU A 234 -12.50 9.12 20.04
CA GLU A 234 -11.17 9.06 20.67
C GLU A 234 -10.85 10.39 21.38
N VAL A 235 -11.14 11.52 20.74
CA VAL A 235 -10.95 12.85 21.34
C VAL A 235 -11.74 12.97 22.66
N ARG A 236 -13.02 12.57 22.65
CA ARG A 236 -13.89 12.58 23.84
C ARG A 236 -13.42 11.63 24.94
N GLN A 237 -13.00 10.40 24.59
CA GLN A 237 -12.47 9.41 25.54
C GLN A 237 -11.19 9.90 26.24
N ASN A 238 -10.38 10.69 25.55
CA ASN A 238 -9.17 11.30 26.10
C ASN A 238 -9.43 12.59 26.91
N GLY A 239 -10.70 13.02 26.99
CA GLY A 239 -11.08 14.24 27.70
C GLY A 239 -10.75 15.53 26.93
N GLY A 240 -10.50 15.41 25.62
CA GLY A 240 -10.36 16.55 24.70
C GLY A 240 -11.72 17.01 24.18
N SER A 241 -11.75 18.19 23.58
CA SER A 241 -12.91 18.76 22.89
C SER A 241 -12.45 19.65 21.73
N ILE A 242 -13.28 19.73 20.69
CA ILE A 242 -13.09 20.66 19.57
C ILE A 242 -14.34 21.53 19.46
N ARG A 243 -14.13 22.83 19.34
CA ARG A 243 -15.22 23.80 19.18
C ARG A 243 -15.59 23.86 17.70
N VAL A 244 -16.51 22.99 17.32
CA VAL A 244 -16.90 22.77 15.93
C VAL A 244 -17.38 24.07 15.27
N ASN A 245 -18.29 24.83 15.91
CA ASN A 245 -18.84 26.06 15.35
C ASN A 245 -17.78 27.15 15.13
N GLU A 246 -16.81 27.29 16.07
CA GLU A 246 -15.70 28.22 15.89
C GLU A 246 -14.76 27.76 14.75
N LEU A 247 -14.59 26.45 14.59
CA LEU A 247 -13.79 25.86 13.51
C LEU A 247 -14.44 26.10 12.13
N GLU A 248 -15.75 25.92 12.04
CA GLU A 248 -16.53 26.24 10.85
C GLU A 248 -16.38 27.73 10.46
N GLU A 249 -16.55 28.65 11.41
CA GLU A 249 -16.43 30.09 11.18
C GLU A 249 -15.03 30.47 10.68
N LEU A 250 -13.98 29.81 11.20
CA LEU A 250 -12.61 30.08 10.81
C LEU A 250 -12.25 29.49 9.44
N LEU A 251 -12.81 28.33 9.09
CA LEU A 251 -12.54 27.67 7.80
C LEU A 251 -13.52 28.11 6.69
N GLY A 252 -14.70 28.60 7.05
CA GLY A 252 -15.74 29.01 6.11
C GLY A 252 -16.41 27.86 5.38
N ILE A 253 -16.50 26.69 5.99
CA ILE A 253 -17.14 25.48 5.46
C ILE A 253 -17.85 24.70 6.57
N PRO A 254 -18.88 23.90 6.27
CA PRO A 254 -19.50 23.01 7.24
C PRO A 254 -18.50 21.99 7.80
N VAL A 255 -18.51 21.81 9.11
CA VAL A 255 -17.67 20.83 9.83
C VAL A 255 -18.54 19.88 10.62
N VAL A 256 -18.55 18.60 10.25
CA VAL A 256 -19.39 17.59 10.89
C VAL A 256 -18.53 16.65 11.73
N PRO A 257 -18.74 16.60 13.07
CA PRO A 257 -18.04 15.68 13.95
C PRO A 257 -18.57 14.26 13.78
N ILE A 258 -17.70 13.32 13.40
CA ILE A 258 -18.07 11.93 13.12
C ILE A 258 -17.18 10.92 13.86
N SER A 259 -17.67 9.68 13.95
CA SER A 259 -16.89 8.48 14.19
C SER A 259 -17.23 7.45 13.12
N ALA A 260 -16.41 7.37 12.06
CA ALA A 260 -16.63 6.43 10.97
C ALA A 260 -16.62 4.96 11.44
N ALA A 261 -15.80 4.64 12.46
CA ALA A 261 -15.72 3.30 13.04
C ALA A 261 -17.01 2.89 13.76
N LYS A 262 -17.69 3.83 14.42
CA LYS A 262 -18.93 3.61 15.15
C LYS A 262 -20.20 3.95 14.35
N ASN A 263 -20.04 4.50 13.16
CA ASN A 263 -21.14 4.98 12.30
C ASN A 263 -21.94 6.12 12.96
N GLU A 264 -21.25 7.01 13.72
CA GLU A 264 -21.84 8.18 14.38
C GLU A 264 -21.64 9.42 13.48
N GLY A 265 -22.67 10.28 13.34
CA GLY A 265 -22.63 11.54 12.57
C GLY A 265 -22.64 11.37 11.04
N ILE A 266 -22.76 10.16 10.51
CA ILE A 266 -22.64 9.91 9.05
C ILE A 266 -23.86 10.46 8.30
N SER A 267 -25.08 10.35 8.81
CA SER A 267 -26.28 10.89 8.12
C SER A 267 -26.22 12.42 8.05
N GLU A 268 -25.82 13.09 9.11
CA GLU A 268 -25.64 14.54 9.13
C GLU A 268 -24.55 14.99 8.13
N LEU A 269 -23.44 14.24 8.03
CA LEU A 269 -22.41 14.48 7.02
C LEU A 269 -22.96 14.37 5.60
N VAL A 270 -23.79 13.36 5.32
CA VAL A 270 -24.43 13.16 4.03
C VAL A 270 -25.37 14.33 3.69
N ASP A 271 -26.21 14.76 4.66
CA ASP A 271 -27.14 15.85 4.47
C ASP A 271 -26.40 17.16 4.12
N HIS A 272 -25.33 17.50 4.84
CA HIS A 272 -24.49 18.66 4.51
C HIS A 272 -23.78 18.53 3.17
N ALA A 273 -23.21 17.35 2.87
CA ALA A 273 -22.52 17.13 1.60
C ALA A 273 -23.47 17.27 0.40
N LEU A 274 -24.67 16.70 0.49
CA LEU A 274 -25.69 16.84 -0.55
C LEU A 274 -26.15 18.29 -0.72
N HIS A 275 -26.34 19.01 0.40
CA HIS A 275 -26.74 20.42 0.36
C HIS A 275 -25.67 21.28 -0.33
N VAL A 276 -24.43 21.22 0.13
CA VAL A 276 -23.32 22.00 -0.41
C VAL A 276 -23.08 21.71 -1.90
N ALA A 277 -23.14 20.42 -2.31
CA ALA A 277 -22.99 20.03 -3.71
C ALA A 277 -24.17 20.45 -4.58
N LYS A 278 -25.43 20.29 -4.09
CA LYS A 278 -26.63 20.65 -4.83
C LYS A 278 -26.72 22.15 -5.09
N TYR A 279 -26.39 22.94 -4.09
CA TYR A 279 -26.47 24.42 -4.18
C TYR A 279 -25.17 25.07 -4.61
N GLN A 280 -24.10 24.28 -4.87
CA GLN A 280 -22.76 24.75 -5.28
C GLN A 280 -22.21 25.83 -4.34
N GLU A 281 -22.39 25.62 -3.03
CA GLU A 281 -21.87 26.52 -2.01
C GLU A 281 -20.35 26.43 -1.96
N ARG A 282 -19.69 27.54 -2.31
CA ARG A 282 -18.23 27.62 -2.30
C ARG A 282 -17.68 27.91 -0.92
N PRO A 283 -16.41 27.53 -0.62
CA PRO A 283 -15.79 27.86 0.65
C PRO A 283 -15.79 29.36 0.89
N GLY A 284 -16.27 29.78 2.07
CA GLY A 284 -16.31 31.20 2.46
C GLY A 284 -14.93 31.79 2.74
N ARG A 285 -13.89 30.96 2.82
CA ARG A 285 -12.51 31.37 3.03
C ARG A 285 -11.56 30.62 2.13
N GLN A 286 -10.83 31.37 1.31
CA GLN A 286 -9.78 30.85 0.43
C GLN A 286 -8.43 31.52 0.73
N ASP A 287 -8.45 32.64 1.41
CA ASP A 287 -7.26 33.42 1.76
C ASP A 287 -6.88 33.19 3.23
N PHE A 288 -5.66 32.73 3.44
CA PHE A 288 -5.08 32.39 4.76
C PHE A 288 -3.94 33.30 5.15
N CYS A 289 -3.58 34.28 4.25
CA CYS A 289 -2.58 35.27 4.55
C CYS A 289 -3.20 36.49 5.20
N GLU A 290 -2.67 36.91 6.33
CA GLU A 290 -3.10 38.16 7.00
C GLU A 290 -2.27 39.32 6.46
N ALA A 291 -2.95 40.46 6.20
CA ALA A 291 -2.29 41.65 5.64
C ALA A 291 -1.19 42.22 6.58
N ASP A 292 -1.31 41.95 7.87
CA ASP A 292 -0.37 42.44 8.90
C ASP A 292 0.69 41.41 9.29
N ASP A 293 0.55 40.13 8.85
CA ASP A 293 1.50 39.09 9.21
C ASP A 293 2.85 39.34 8.52
N HIS A 294 3.90 39.50 9.34
CA HIS A 294 5.25 39.81 8.89
C HIS A 294 5.33 40.94 7.83
N GLY A 295 4.55 42.01 8.04
CA GLY A 295 4.47 43.13 7.12
C GLY A 295 3.73 42.85 5.82
N GLY A 296 2.97 41.74 5.74
CA GLY A 296 2.13 41.41 4.59
C GLY A 296 2.88 40.97 3.32
N ALA A 297 4.12 40.53 3.44
CA ALA A 297 4.94 40.15 2.29
C ALA A 297 4.32 39.00 1.46
N VAL A 298 3.86 37.93 2.13
CA VAL A 298 3.21 36.77 1.47
C VAL A 298 1.86 37.21 0.87
N HIS A 299 1.10 38.04 1.58
CA HIS A 299 -0.19 38.54 1.11
C HIS A 299 -0.02 39.32 -0.20
N ARG A 300 0.90 40.31 -0.24
CA ARG A 300 1.19 41.06 -1.47
C ARG A 300 1.67 40.19 -2.61
N CYS A 301 2.53 39.21 -2.32
CA CYS A 301 3.02 38.27 -3.31
C CYS A 301 1.88 37.49 -3.95
N LEU A 302 1.06 36.82 -3.16
CA LEU A 302 -0.02 35.98 -3.66
C LEU A 302 -1.07 36.79 -4.43
N HIS A 303 -1.47 37.96 -3.91
CA HIS A 303 -2.40 38.86 -4.63
C HIS A 303 -1.80 39.43 -5.91
N GLY A 304 -0.51 39.81 -5.91
CA GLY A 304 0.20 40.20 -7.13
C GLY A 304 0.24 39.12 -8.20
N ILE A 305 0.51 37.88 -7.79
CA ILE A 305 0.48 36.71 -8.70
C ILE A 305 -0.94 36.46 -9.20
N MET A 306 -1.96 36.50 -8.33
CA MET A 306 -3.36 36.30 -8.72
C MET A 306 -3.77 37.28 -9.84
N HIS A 307 -3.44 38.56 -9.71
CA HIS A 307 -3.73 39.54 -10.75
C HIS A 307 -2.96 39.29 -12.06
N LEU A 308 -1.71 38.79 -11.96
CA LEU A 308 -0.88 38.47 -13.12
C LEU A 308 -1.44 37.30 -13.95
N ILE A 309 -2.00 36.30 -13.27
CA ILE A 309 -2.39 35.03 -13.92
C ILE A 309 -3.90 34.87 -14.12
N GLU A 310 -4.72 35.86 -13.73
CA GLU A 310 -6.18 35.73 -13.68
C GLU A 310 -6.79 35.27 -15.01
N ASP A 311 -6.36 35.83 -16.12
CA ASP A 311 -6.86 35.48 -17.45
C ASP A 311 -6.40 34.11 -17.89
N HIS A 312 -5.12 33.79 -17.69
CA HIS A 312 -4.56 32.49 -17.99
C HIS A 312 -5.18 31.34 -17.16
N ALA A 313 -5.44 31.59 -15.88
CA ALA A 313 -6.07 30.65 -14.99
C ALA A 313 -7.53 30.38 -15.38
N LYS A 314 -8.29 31.38 -15.75
CA LYS A 314 -9.66 31.26 -16.26
C LYS A 314 -9.71 30.51 -17.60
N GLU A 315 -8.80 30.82 -18.52
CA GLU A 315 -8.72 30.15 -19.82
C GLU A 315 -8.42 28.63 -19.68
N ASN A 316 -7.60 28.25 -18.69
CA ASN A 316 -7.22 26.86 -18.43
C ASN A 316 -8.06 26.16 -17.37
N ASP A 317 -9.14 26.79 -16.90
CA ASP A 317 -10.07 26.27 -15.87
C ASP A 317 -9.34 25.83 -14.58
N ILE A 318 -8.39 26.65 -14.11
CA ILE A 318 -7.64 26.44 -12.89
C ILE A 318 -8.03 27.51 -11.87
N PRO A 319 -8.38 27.14 -10.62
CA PRO A 319 -8.68 28.13 -9.58
C PRO A 319 -7.50 29.08 -9.36
N VAL A 320 -7.76 30.38 -9.48
CA VAL A 320 -6.72 31.44 -9.48
C VAL A 320 -5.89 31.40 -8.20
N ARG A 321 -6.54 31.23 -7.04
CA ARG A 321 -5.86 31.19 -5.73
C ARG A 321 -4.93 30.00 -5.61
N PHE A 322 -5.39 28.81 -6.02
CA PHE A 322 -4.59 27.60 -6.04
C PHE A 322 -3.39 27.75 -6.99
N ALA A 323 -3.62 28.27 -8.19
CA ALA A 323 -2.56 28.52 -9.16
C ALA A 323 -1.51 29.48 -8.60
N ALA A 324 -1.92 30.60 -7.99
CA ALA A 324 -1.03 31.59 -7.40
C ALA A 324 -0.18 31.00 -6.26
N ALA A 325 -0.79 30.21 -5.36
CA ALA A 325 -0.07 29.54 -4.27
C ALA A 325 0.96 28.53 -4.81
N LYS A 326 0.57 27.72 -5.82
CA LYS A 326 1.47 26.74 -6.43
C LYS A 326 2.60 27.35 -7.22
N LEU A 327 2.36 28.45 -7.95
CA LEU A 327 3.43 29.21 -8.61
C LEU A 327 4.39 29.85 -7.60
N ALA A 328 3.85 30.40 -6.50
CA ALA A 328 4.69 30.92 -5.42
C ALA A 328 5.55 29.84 -4.76
N GLU A 329 5.07 28.58 -4.67
CA GLU A 329 5.85 27.43 -4.22
C GLU A 329 6.90 26.95 -5.25
N GLY A 330 6.79 27.39 -6.52
CA GLY A 330 7.67 26.96 -7.61
C GLY A 330 7.21 25.69 -8.34
N ASP A 331 5.91 25.43 -8.38
CA ASP A 331 5.33 24.26 -9.06
C ASP A 331 5.39 24.40 -10.59
N MET A 332 6.29 23.64 -11.22
CA MET A 332 6.50 23.67 -12.66
C MET A 332 5.31 23.14 -13.46
N LEU A 333 4.52 22.20 -12.88
CA LEU A 333 3.36 21.62 -13.59
C LEU A 333 2.25 22.66 -13.80
N ILE A 334 2.05 23.55 -12.83
CA ILE A 334 1.11 24.68 -12.99
C ILE A 334 1.69 25.74 -13.92
N LEU A 335 2.99 26.05 -13.79
CA LEU A 335 3.65 27.02 -14.67
C LEU A 335 3.53 26.61 -16.15
N ASP A 336 3.77 25.33 -16.46
CA ASP A 336 3.67 24.82 -17.83
C ASP A 336 2.21 24.85 -18.33
N ARG A 337 1.23 24.60 -17.45
CA ARG A 337 -0.18 24.54 -17.82
C ARG A 337 -0.81 25.93 -18.06
N LEU A 338 -0.28 26.97 -17.43
CA LEU A 338 -0.75 28.34 -17.61
C LEU A 338 -0.23 29.04 -18.87
N HIS A 339 0.77 28.49 -19.52
CA HIS A 339 1.35 29.02 -20.77
C HIS A 339 1.73 30.50 -20.71
N LEU A 340 2.30 30.95 -19.57
CA LEU A 340 2.74 32.35 -19.40
C LEU A 340 3.81 32.73 -20.42
N ASP A 341 3.79 33.97 -20.86
CA ASP A 341 4.82 34.50 -21.72
C ASP A 341 6.14 34.78 -20.94
N GLN A 342 7.20 35.19 -21.65
CA GLN A 342 8.51 35.41 -21.01
C GLN A 342 8.50 36.58 -20.05
N ASN A 343 7.75 37.63 -20.38
CA ASN A 343 7.65 38.85 -19.59
C ASN A 343 6.86 38.62 -18.29
N GLU A 344 5.80 37.82 -18.40
CA GLU A 344 4.98 37.39 -17.26
C GLU A 344 5.79 36.50 -16.31
N LYS A 345 6.60 35.59 -16.84
CA LYS A 345 7.52 34.75 -16.05
C LYS A 345 8.57 35.56 -15.31
N GLU A 346 9.13 36.61 -15.95
CA GLU A 346 10.08 37.51 -15.32
C GLU A 346 9.41 38.35 -14.23
N THR A 347 8.19 38.84 -14.48
CA THR A 347 7.38 39.58 -13.49
C THR A 347 7.00 38.68 -12.29
N LEU A 348 6.57 37.42 -12.55
CA LEU A 348 6.30 36.43 -11.53
C LEU A 348 7.51 36.20 -10.62
N GLU A 349 8.67 35.99 -11.24
CA GLU A 349 9.91 35.75 -10.51
C GLU A 349 10.33 36.99 -9.69
N HIS A 350 10.12 38.19 -10.21
CA HIS A 350 10.40 39.43 -9.47
C HIS A 350 9.52 39.58 -8.23
N ILE A 351 8.21 39.31 -8.35
CA ILE A 351 7.26 39.34 -7.22
C ILE A 351 7.68 38.36 -6.13
N ILE A 352 8.06 37.14 -6.54
CA ILE A 352 8.49 36.10 -5.61
C ILE A 352 9.81 36.46 -4.92
N GLN A 353 10.80 36.95 -5.65
CA GLN A 353 12.10 37.38 -5.09
C GLN A 353 11.94 38.53 -4.10
N GLN A 354 11.00 39.45 -4.36
CA GLN A 354 10.69 40.50 -3.40
C GLN A 354 10.15 39.93 -2.09
N MET A 355 9.23 38.99 -2.15
CA MET A 355 8.70 38.28 -0.96
C MET A 355 9.82 37.54 -0.20
N GLU A 356 10.68 36.80 -0.90
CA GLU A 356 11.80 36.07 -0.30
C GLU A 356 12.75 37.03 0.46
N LYS A 357 13.03 38.19 -0.15
CA LYS A 357 13.89 39.21 0.46
C LYS A 357 13.26 39.88 1.68
N GLU A 358 11.98 40.19 1.62
CA GLU A 358 11.23 40.79 2.73
C GLU A 358 11.02 39.83 3.88
N ARG A 359 10.77 38.56 3.55
CA ARG A 359 10.47 37.51 4.54
C ARG A 359 11.73 36.91 5.16
N GLY A 360 12.85 36.92 4.44
CA GLY A 360 14.08 36.24 4.82
C GLY A 360 13.99 34.71 4.75
N LEU A 361 12.97 34.18 4.09
CA LEU A 361 12.73 32.77 3.82
C LEU A 361 12.65 32.55 2.32
N ASP A 362 13.03 31.37 1.86
CA ASP A 362 12.75 31.01 0.48
C ASP A 362 11.25 30.81 0.23
N ARG A 363 10.86 30.85 -1.04
CA ARG A 363 9.46 30.83 -1.50
C ARG A 363 8.62 29.69 -0.92
N ALA A 364 9.14 28.47 -0.93
CA ALA A 364 8.42 27.29 -0.47
C ALA A 364 8.26 27.28 1.06
N ALA A 365 9.31 27.69 1.80
CA ALA A 365 9.26 27.82 3.24
C ALA A 365 8.32 28.95 3.69
N ALA A 366 8.29 30.08 2.98
CA ALA A 366 7.42 31.20 3.29
C ALA A 366 5.92 30.84 3.16
N ILE A 367 5.54 30.10 2.11
CA ILE A 367 4.15 29.64 1.91
C ILE A 367 3.77 28.56 2.94
N ALA A 368 4.68 27.62 3.23
CA ALA A 368 4.43 26.61 4.25
C ALA A 368 4.28 27.23 5.64
N ASP A 369 5.14 28.18 6.00
CA ASP A 369 5.07 28.91 7.27
C ASP A 369 3.76 29.68 7.42
N MET A 370 3.29 30.38 6.40
CA MET A 370 2.00 31.06 6.37
C MET A 370 0.85 30.09 6.70
N ARG A 371 0.82 28.91 6.04
CA ARG A 371 -0.21 27.89 6.31
C ARG A 371 -0.14 27.33 7.73
N PHE A 372 1.04 26.98 8.22
CA PHE A 372 1.20 26.47 9.57
C PHE A 372 0.93 27.53 10.65
N ALA A 373 1.25 28.79 10.40
CA ALA A 373 0.88 29.89 11.28
C ALA A 373 -0.64 30.01 11.42
N PHE A 374 -1.36 29.96 10.31
CA PHE A 374 -2.83 29.97 10.31
C PHE A 374 -3.40 28.74 11.03
N ILE A 375 -2.92 27.53 10.72
CA ILE A 375 -3.34 26.28 11.38
C ILE A 375 -3.12 26.37 12.89
N SER A 376 -1.96 26.85 13.32
CA SER A 376 -1.65 27.02 14.75
C SER A 376 -2.58 27.99 15.44
N LYS A 377 -2.97 29.07 14.74
CA LYS A 377 -3.95 30.05 15.23
C LYS A 377 -5.33 29.39 15.38
N VAL A 378 -5.81 28.68 14.36
CA VAL A 378 -7.09 27.96 14.36
C VAL A 378 -7.10 26.92 15.49
N CYS A 379 -6.11 26.07 15.59
CA CYS A 379 -6.04 25.01 16.59
C CYS A 379 -5.94 25.55 18.01
N ARG A 380 -5.24 26.66 18.23
CA ARG A 380 -5.16 27.33 19.55
C ARG A 380 -6.51 27.85 20.02
N GLN A 381 -7.37 28.28 19.10
CA GLN A 381 -8.69 28.81 19.41
C GLN A 381 -9.73 27.68 19.57
N THR A 382 -9.67 26.65 18.74
CA THR A 382 -10.74 25.65 18.61
C THR A 382 -10.47 24.33 19.32
N VAL A 383 -9.20 23.94 19.51
CA VAL A 383 -8.84 22.61 20.02
C VAL A 383 -8.45 22.68 21.50
N ILE A 384 -9.13 21.89 22.31
CA ILE A 384 -8.82 21.68 23.73
C ILE A 384 -8.14 20.31 23.82
N LYS A 385 -6.78 20.30 23.87
CA LYS A 385 -6.01 19.06 23.96
C LYS A 385 -6.04 18.52 25.40
N PRO A 386 -6.23 17.19 25.60
CA PRO A 386 -5.93 16.55 26.87
C PRO A 386 -4.42 16.56 27.13
N HIS A 387 -4.01 16.41 28.40
CA HIS A 387 -2.60 16.47 28.81
C HIS A 387 -1.73 15.40 28.19
N GLU A 388 -2.23 14.17 27.99
CA GLU A 388 -1.60 13.09 27.22
C GLU A 388 -2.69 12.19 26.63
N SER A 389 -2.57 11.84 25.36
CA SER A 389 -3.42 10.80 24.76
C SER A 389 -3.04 9.43 25.35
N ARG A 390 -4.03 8.73 25.89
CA ARG A 390 -3.85 7.37 26.44
C ARG A 390 -3.36 6.40 25.36
N GLU A 391 -3.82 6.58 24.13
CA GLU A 391 -3.40 5.79 22.98
C GLU A 391 -1.94 6.05 22.65
N HIS A 392 -1.48 7.29 22.67
CA HIS A 392 -0.08 7.62 22.43
C HIS A 392 0.83 7.02 23.52
N ALA A 393 0.48 7.18 24.81
CA ALA A 393 1.23 6.58 25.92
C ALA A 393 1.25 5.04 25.86
N ARG A 394 0.17 4.41 25.38
CA ARG A 394 0.09 2.96 25.14
C ARG A 394 0.98 2.56 23.97
N SER A 395 0.92 3.30 22.84
CA SER A 395 1.73 3.06 21.65
C SER A 395 3.21 3.19 21.96
N ALA A 396 3.63 4.22 22.68
CA ALA A 396 5.00 4.42 23.11
C ALA A 396 5.54 3.26 24.01
N ARG A 397 4.68 2.70 24.89
CA ARG A 397 5.05 1.51 25.69
C ARG A 397 5.22 0.26 24.83
N ILE A 398 4.34 0.03 23.87
CA ILE A 398 4.42 -1.10 22.94
C ILE A 398 5.67 -0.95 22.06
N ASP A 399 5.94 0.25 21.58
CA ASP A 399 7.09 0.55 20.72
C ASP A 399 8.43 0.32 21.41
N LYS A 400 8.55 0.45 22.74
CA LYS A 400 9.76 0.06 23.48
C LYS A 400 10.17 -1.40 23.24
N VAL A 401 9.19 -2.28 22.99
CA VAL A 401 9.43 -3.70 22.72
C VAL A 401 9.52 -3.95 21.22
N LEU A 402 8.55 -3.46 20.44
CA LEU A 402 8.43 -3.76 19.01
C LEU A 402 9.48 -3.06 18.13
N THR A 403 9.99 -1.90 18.57
CA THR A 403 11.04 -1.14 17.87
C THR A 403 12.32 -1.00 18.68
N GLY A 404 12.46 -1.75 19.76
CA GLY A 404 13.65 -1.73 20.62
C GLY A 404 14.90 -2.25 19.90
N LYS A 405 16.07 -1.71 20.23
CA LYS A 405 17.36 -1.99 19.57
C LYS A 405 17.70 -3.48 19.43
N TYR A 406 17.38 -4.30 20.44
CA TYR A 406 17.67 -5.73 20.48
C TYR A 406 16.42 -6.60 20.34
N THR A 407 15.23 -6.06 20.60
CA THR A 407 13.98 -6.81 20.65
C THR A 407 13.22 -6.78 19.32
N ALA A 408 13.39 -5.75 18.49
CA ALA A 408 12.59 -5.54 17.28
C ALA A 408 12.66 -6.74 16.31
N ILE A 409 13.86 -7.22 15.96
CA ILE A 409 14.02 -8.32 15.00
C ILE A 409 13.55 -9.65 15.60
N PRO A 410 13.93 -10.07 16.83
CA PRO A 410 13.41 -11.29 17.43
C PRO A 410 11.88 -11.30 17.56
N VAL A 411 11.28 -10.20 18.01
CA VAL A 411 9.82 -10.09 18.16
C VAL A 411 9.14 -10.15 16.78
N PHE A 412 9.68 -9.45 15.79
CA PHE A 412 9.19 -9.55 14.42
C PHE A 412 9.20 -10.99 13.89
N ILE A 413 10.31 -11.70 14.06
CA ILE A 413 10.41 -13.10 13.64
C ILE A 413 9.39 -13.96 14.39
N ALA A 414 9.21 -13.75 15.70
CA ALA A 414 8.24 -14.50 16.52
C ALA A 414 6.80 -14.25 16.07
N ILE A 415 6.42 -13.00 15.80
CA ILE A 415 5.08 -12.65 15.30
C ILE A 415 4.84 -13.30 13.94
N MET A 416 5.78 -13.17 13.00
CA MET A 416 5.64 -13.77 11.67
C MET A 416 5.61 -15.30 11.73
N ALA A 417 6.42 -15.93 12.57
CA ALA A 417 6.39 -17.37 12.80
C ALA A 417 5.04 -17.82 13.37
N ALA A 418 4.47 -17.06 14.31
CA ALA A 418 3.15 -17.35 14.87
C ALA A 418 2.05 -17.20 13.79
N VAL A 419 2.07 -16.15 13.00
CA VAL A 419 1.13 -15.93 11.89
C VAL A 419 1.20 -17.09 10.88
N PHE A 420 2.40 -17.47 10.45
CA PHE A 420 2.56 -18.56 9.50
C PHE A 420 2.17 -19.92 10.11
N TRP A 421 2.52 -20.17 11.37
CA TRP A 421 2.14 -21.40 12.05
C TRP A 421 0.61 -21.53 12.20
N LEU A 422 -0.07 -20.48 12.63
CA LEU A 422 -1.54 -20.46 12.71
C LEU A 422 -2.20 -20.63 11.34
N THR A 423 -1.65 -19.99 10.31
CA THR A 423 -2.19 -20.06 8.94
C THR A 423 -2.02 -21.44 8.32
N PHE A 424 -0.80 -22.01 8.40
CA PHE A 424 -0.50 -23.24 7.64
C PHE A 424 -0.70 -24.54 8.43
N ASN A 425 -0.67 -24.51 9.77
CA ASN A 425 -0.77 -25.73 10.57
C ASN A 425 -2.05 -25.82 11.42
N VAL A 426 -2.70 -24.70 11.73
CA VAL A 426 -3.86 -24.73 12.62
C VAL A 426 -5.13 -24.34 11.86
N ILE A 427 -5.38 -23.06 11.67
CA ILE A 427 -6.67 -22.55 11.16
C ILE A 427 -6.81 -22.85 9.67
N GLY A 428 -5.84 -22.42 8.87
CA GLY A 428 -5.90 -22.58 7.41
C GLY A 428 -5.87 -24.05 7.00
N ALA A 429 -5.04 -24.90 7.64
CA ALA A 429 -5.01 -26.33 7.38
C ALA A 429 -6.33 -27.02 7.75
N ALA A 430 -6.91 -26.72 8.92
CA ALA A 430 -8.19 -27.31 9.32
C ALA A 430 -9.33 -26.96 8.35
N LEU A 431 -9.41 -25.69 7.93
CA LEU A 431 -10.42 -25.24 6.98
C LEU A 431 -10.18 -25.80 5.56
N SER A 432 -8.89 -25.93 5.16
CA SER A 432 -8.51 -26.54 3.88
C SER A 432 -8.92 -28.01 3.83
N ASN A 433 -8.59 -28.79 4.88
CA ASN A 433 -8.99 -30.19 4.98
C ASN A 433 -10.51 -30.39 4.95
N LEU A 434 -11.26 -29.49 5.61
CA LEU A 434 -12.72 -29.52 5.58
C LEU A 434 -13.25 -29.27 4.16
N LEU A 435 -12.67 -28.32 3.44
CA LEU A 435 -13.04 -28.01 2.05
C LEU A 435 -12.66 -29.15 1.12
N ASP A 436 -11.49 -29.79 1.30
CA ASP A 436 -11.04 -30.96 0.55
C ASP A 436 -11.98 -32.15 0.72
N MET A 437 -12.43 -32.42 1.94
CA MET A 437 -13.43 -33.44 2.20
C MET A 437 -14.75 -33.13 1.47
N GLY A 438 -15.18 -31.87 1.46
CA GLY A 438 -16.37 -31.44 0.74
C GLY A 438 -16.24 -31.59 -0.77
N ILE A 439 -15.12 -31.18 -1.35
CA ILE A 439 -14.83 -31.33 -2.79
C ILE A 439 -14.74 -32.81 -3.15
N GLY A 440 -14.05 -33.64 -2.34
CA GLY A 440 -13.94 -35.10 -2.55
C GLY A 440 -15.29 -35.80 -2.50
N TRP A 441 -16.16 -35.42 -1.55
CA TRP A 441 -17.53 -35.93 -1.49
C TRP A 441 -18.33 -35.56 -2.76
N LEU A 442 -18.24 -34.31 -3.20
CA LEU A 442 -18.93 -33.85 -4.41
C LEU A 442 -18.39 -34.56 -5.67
N THR A 443 -17.07 -34.73 -5.77
CA THR A 443 -16.40 -35.45 -6.87
C THR A 443 -16.91 -36.88 -6.96
N ASN A 444 -16.95 -37.61 -5.81
CA ASN A 444 -17.47 -38.95 -5.75
C ASN A 444 -18.94 -39.07 -6.13
N LEU A 445 -19.77 -38.10 -5.70
CA LEU A 445 -21.19 -38.05 -6.05
C LEU A 445 -21.38 -37.86 -7.56
N VAL A 446 -20.64 -36.95 -8.18
CA VAL A 446 -20.66 -36.70 -9.63
C VAL A 446 -20.16 -37.92 -10.40
N GLN A 447 -19.06 -38.53 -9.96
CA GLN A 447 -18.50 -39.75 -10.56
C GLN A 447 -19.51 -40.92 -10.56
N GLN A 448 -20.17 -41.17 -9.43
CA GLN A 448 -21.21 -42.20 -9.33
C GLN A 448 -22.40 -41.91 -10.24
N GLY A 449 -22.83 -40.63 -10.30
CA GLY A 449 -23.91 -40.20 -11.19
C GLY A 449 -23.58 -40.39 -12.68
N MET A 450 -22.33 -40.10 -13.07
CA MET A 450 -21.87 -40.28 -14.45
C MET A 450 -21.74 -41.76 -14.83
N MET A 451 -21.24 -42.59 -13.91
CA MET A 451 -21.20 -44.05 -14.11
C MET A 451 -22.60 -44.64 -14.26
N ALA A 452 -23.54 -44.23 -13.42
CA ALA A 452 -24.94 -44.67 -13.51
C ALA A 452 -25.63 -44.21 -14.81
N ALA A 453 -25.22 -43.06 -15.34
CA ALA A 453 -25.74 -42.52 -16.62
C ALA A 453 -25.04 -43.12 -17.86
N GLY A 454 -24.03 -43.97 -17.70
CA GLY A 454 -23.29 -44.58 -18.82
C GLY A 454 -22.48 -43.60 -19.66
N VAL A 455 -21.94 -42.56 -19.01
CA VAL A 455 -21.15 -41.49 -19.69
C VAL A 455 -19.81 -42.07 -20.17
N ASN A 456 -19.35 -41.65 -21.35
CA ASN A 456 -18.08 -42.06 -21.95
C ASN A 456 -16.91 -41.80 -21.00
N GLU A 457 -15.96 -42.76 -20.90
CA GLU A 457 -14.78 -42.71 -20.00
C GLU A 457 -13.92 -41.46 -20.18
N VAL A 458 -13.76 -40.99 -21.44
CA VAL A 458 -13.00 -39.75 -21.75
C VAL A 458 -13.68 -38.54 -21.16
N LEU A 459 -15.04 -38.47 -21.24
CA LEU A 459 -15.78 -37.35 -20.66
C LEU A 459 -15.79 -37.42 -19.13
N GLN A 460 -15.80 -38.64 -18.55
CA GLN A 460 -15.63 -38.84 -17.10
C GLN A 460 -14.27 -38.31 -16.65
N SER A 461 -13.17 -38.70 -17.34
CA SER A 461 -11.81 -38.20 -17.04
C SER A 461 -11.69 -36.69 -17.18
N LEU A 462 -12.28 -36.09 -18.22
CA LEU A 462 -12.30 -34.63 -18.38
C LEU A 462 -12.95 -33.95 -17.16
N ILE A 463 -14.11 -34.45 -16.74
CA ILE A 463 -14.86 -33.82 -15.65
C ILE A 463 -14.19 -34.09 -14.31
N ILE A 464 -13.81 -35.33 -14.02
CA ILE A 464 -13.23 -35.72 -12.72
C ILE A 464 -11.78 -35.24 -12.62
N ASP A 465 -10.91 -35.63 -13.56
CA ASP A 465 -9.49 -35.36 -13.47
C ASP A 465 -9.14 -33.97 -13.97
N GLY A 466 -9.74 -33.52 -15.05
CA GLY A 466 -9.49 -32.19 -15.64
C GLY A 466 -10.12 -31.04 -14.83
N ILE A 467 -11.39 -31.19 -14.39
CA ILE A 467 -12.13 -30.12 -13.73
C ILE A 467 -12.10 -30.27 -12.21
N PHE A 468 -12.69 -31.35 -11.65
CA PHE A 468 -12.82 -31.49 -10.21
C PHE A 468 -11.49 -31.60 -9.48
N ASN A 469 -10.58 -32.45 -9.94
CA ASN A 469 -9.27 -32.61 -9.32
C ASN A 469 -8.38 -31.37 -9.61
N GLY A 470 -8.41 -30.85 -10.84
CA GLY A 470 -7.60 -29.68 -11.22
C GLY A 470 -8.03 -28.37 -10.54
N VAL A 471 -9.34 -28.05 -10.58
CA VAL A 471 -9.85 -26.83 -9.93
C VAL A 471 -9.98 -27.02 -8.42
N GLY A 472 -10.37 -28.23 -7.98
CA GLY A 472 -10.51 -28.57 -6.57
C GLY A 472 -9.22 -28.38 -5.79
N SER A 473 -8.09 -28.85 -6.32
CA SER A 473 -6.79 -28.67 -5.67
C SER A 473 -6.43 -27.19 -5.44
N VAL A 474 -6.84 -26.31 -6.32
CA VAL A 474 -6.60 -24.86 -6.17
C VAL A 474 -7.59 -24.23 -5.20
N LEU A 475 -8.86 -24.64 -5.21
CA LEU A 475 -9.86 -24.16 -4.26
C LEU A 475 -9.51 -24.52 -2.82
N SER A 476 -8.88 -25.67 -2.60
CA SER A 476 -8.42 -26.13 -1.28
C SER A 476 -7.44 -25.18 -0.62
N PHE A 477 -6.70 -24.37 -1.38
CA PHE A 477 -5.82 -23.33 -0.83
C PHE A 477 -6.53 -22.03 -0.47
N LEU A 478 -7.79 -21.83 -0.89
CA LEU A 478 -8.54 -20.60 -0.59
C LEU A 478 -8.63 -20.30 0.91
N PRO A 479 -8.96 -21.27 1.80
CA PRO A 479 -9.01 -21.01 3.24
C PRO A 479 -7.66 -20.57 3.82
N ILE A 480 -6.57 -21.17 3.34
CA ILE A 480 -5.21 -20.79 3.77
C ILE A 480 -4.92 -19.34 3.37
N ILE A 481 -5.25 -18.98 2.14
CA ILE A 481 -5.04 -17.61 1.62
C ILE A 481 -5.89 -16.60 2.40
N VAL A 482 -7.16 -16.89 2.65
CA VAL A 482 -8.07 -16.03 3.42
C VAL A 482 -7.57 -15.86 4.86
N THR A 483 -7.12 -16.94 5.51
CA THR A 483 -6.54 -16.90 6.86
C THR A 483 -5.26 -16.06 6.90
N LEU A 484 -4.40 -16.19 5.90
CA LEU A 484 -3.19 -15.39 5.79
C LEU A 484 -3.53 -13.89 5.64
N PHE A 485 -4.47 -13.56 4.76
CA PHE A 485 -4.93 -12.18 4.59
C PHE A 485 -5.58 -11.62 5.85
N PHE A 486 -6.29 -12.44 6.61
CA PHE A 486 -6.86 -12.03 7.90
C PHE A 486 -5.76 -11.54 8.85
N PHE A 487 -4.73 -12.33 9.08
CA PHE A 487 -3.63 -11.94 9.97
C PHE A 487 -2.84 -10.75 9.43
N LEU A 488 -2.56 -10.71 8.11
CA LEU A 488 -1.83 -9.60 7.51
C LEU A 488 -2.62 -8.30 7.58
N SER A 489 -3.92 -8.32 7.32
CA SER A 489 -4.80 -7.16 7.48
C SER A 489 -4.84 -6.67 8.92
N MET A 490 -4.89 -7.59 9.89
CA MET A 490 -4.79 -7.21 11.30
C MET A 490 -3.46 -6.52 11.64
N LEU A 491 -2.35 -7.01 11.10
CA LEU A 491 -1.03 -6.39 11.33
C LEU A 491 -0.90 -5.04 10.62
N GLU A 492 -1.49 -4.89 9.44
CA GLU A 492 -1.50 -3.64 8.66
C GLU A 492 -2.35 -2.57 9.34
N ASP A 493 -3.62 -2.87 9.60
CA ASP A 493 -4.58 -1.95 10.22
C ASP A 493 -4.19 -1.58 11.66
N SER A 494 -3.51 -2.48 12.38
CA SER A 494 -3.00 -2.17 13.73
C SER A 494 -1.87 -1.14 13.74
N GLY A 495 -1.26 -0.80 12.60
CA GLY A 495 -0.09 0.07 12.51
C GLY A 495 1.26 -0.64 12.75
N TYR A 496 1.27 -1.97 12.94
CA TYR A 496 2.50 -2.73 13.17
C TYR A 496 3.38 -2.78 11.92
N MET A 497 2.78 -2.89 10.71
CA MET A 497 3.55 -2.97 9.46
C MET A 497 4.34 -1.69 9.18
N ALA A 498 3.88 -0.54 9.64
CA ALA A 498 4.64 0.71 9.57
C ALA A 498 5.95 0.62 10.39
N ARG A 499 5.90 0.00 11.58
CA ARG A 499 7.07 -0.23 12.42
C ARG A 499 8.04 -1.22 11.80
N VAL A 500 7.52 -2.28 11.18
CA VAL A 500 8.36 -3.24 10.43
C VAL A 500 9.10 -2.54 9.30
N ALA A 501 8.41 -1.69 8.52
CA ALA A 501 9.02 -0.90 7.45
C ALA A 501 10.12 0.03 8.01
N PHE A 502 9.88 0.68 9.14
CA PHE A 502 10.84 1.54 9.84
C PHE A 502 12.11 0.75 10.27
N VAL A 503 11.92 -0.43 10.86
CA VAL A 503 13.05 -1.29 11.30
C VAL A 503 13.88 -1.80 10.12
N MET A 504 13.22 -2.16 9.01
CA MET A 504 13.86 -2.83 7.88
C MET A 504 14.44 -1.89 6.82
N ASP A 505 14.18 -0.57 6.88
CA ASP A 505 14.57 0.38 5.82
C ASP A 505 16.08 0.37 5.54
N LYS A 506 16.91 0.37 6.57
CA LYS A 506 18.37 0.37 6.41
C LYS A 506 18.90 -0.87 5.66
N LEU A 507 18.30 -2.05 5.90
CA LEU A 507 18.69 -3.29 5.22
C LEU A 507 18.26 -3.28 3.75
N LEU A 508 17.01 -2.93 3.50
CA LEU A 508 16.44 -2.94 2.15
C LEU A 508 17.07 -1.87 1.25
N ARG A 509 17.43 -0.73 1.81
CA ARG A 509 18.14 0.34 1.08
C ARG A 509 19.49 -0.12 0.52
N LYS A 510 20.22 -1.01 1.21
CA LYS A 510 21.47 -1.57 0.69
C LYS A 510 21.29 -2.30 -0.65
N ILE A 511 20.14 -2.93 -0.84
CA ILE A 511 19.78 -3.60 -2.11
C ILE A 511 18.98 -2.70 -3.06
N GLY A 512 18.75 -1.44 -2.69
CA GLY A 512 18.09 -0.44 -3.53
C GLY A 512 16.58 -0.38 -3.40
N LEU A 513 15.99 -0.88 -2.31
CA LEU A 513 14.57 -0.86 -1.99
C LEU A 513 14.29 0.02 -0.78
N SER A 514 13.07 0.55 -0.68
CA SER A 514 12.58 1.22 0.54
C SER A 514 12.12 0.21 1.60
N GLY A 515 12.06 0.62 2.86
CA GLY A 515 11.59 -0.22 3.96
C GLY A 515 10.17 -0.77 3.77
N ARG A 516 9.31 -0.05 3.07
CA ARG A 516 7.94 -0.49 2.74
C ARG A 516 7.90 -1.76 1.88
N SER A 517 8.95 -2.02 1.08
CA SER A 517 9.04 -3.21 0.22
C SER A 517 9.09 -4.53 1.00
N ILE A 518 9.37 -4.50 2.32
CA ILE A 518 9.38 -5.71 3.16
C ILE A 518 8.00 -6.36 3.21
N VAL A 519 6.92 -5.58 3.22
CA VAL A 519 5.55 -6.08 3.36
C VAL A 519 5.16 -7.02 2.21
N PRO A 520 5.22 -6.60 0.93
CA PRO A 520 5.00 -7.51 -0.20
C PRO A 520 5.91 -8.73 -0.21
N MET A 521 7.18 -8.58 0.17
CA MET A 521 8.13 -9.69 0.22
C MET A 521 7.78 -10.71 1.29
N LEU A 522 7.35 -10.27 2.48
CA LEU A 522 6.87 -11.16 3.56
C LEU A 522 5.61 -11.93 3.16
N VAL A 523 4.66 -11.23 2.53
CA VAL A 523 3.46 -11.87 1.99
C VAL A 523 3.85 -12.95 0.96
N GLY A 524 4.92 -12.71 0.19
CA GLY A 524 5.48 -13.65 -0.79
C GLY A 524 5.94 -15.00 -0.21
N PHE A 525 6.35 -15.05 1.07
CA PHE A 525 6.64 -16.32 1.77
C PHE A 525 5.38 -17.18 1.98
N GLY A 526 4.23 -16.54 2.11
CA GLY A 526 2.95 -17.26 2.13
C GLY A 526 2.52 -17.65 0.72
N CYS A 527 2.32 -16.66 -0.15
CA CYS A 527 1.95 -16.86 -1.54
C CYS A 527 2.44 -15.69 -2.41
N THR A 528 3.02 -16.02 -3.58
CA THR A 528 3.54 -15.01 -4.52
C THR A 528 2.43 -14.11 -5.09
N VAL A 529 1.22 -14.63 -5.30
CA VAL A 529 0.08 -13.89 -5.87
C VAL A 529 -0.27 -12.66 -5.01
N PRO A 530 -0.64 -12.82 -3.73
CA PRO A 530 -0.90 -11.68 -2.85
C PRO A 530 0.33 -10.82 -2.61
N GLY A 531 1.53 -11.40 -2.60
CA GLY A 531 2.77 -10.63 -2.49
C GLY A 531 2.96 -9.65 -3.64
N VAL A 532 2.70 -10.06 -4.88
CA VAL A 532 2.72 -9.19 -6.05
C VAL A 532 1.64 -8.11 -5.96
N MET A 533 0.43 -8.46 -5.52
CA MET A 533 -0.66 -7.50 -5.37
C MET A 533 -0.42 -6.47 -4.27
N ALA A 534 0.17 -6.88 -3.15
CA ALA A 534 0.50 -5.98 -2.04
C ALA A 534 1.53 -4.90 -2.45
N SER A 535 2.27 -5.09 -3.55
CA SER A 535 3.21 -4.09 -4.05
C SER A 535 2.55 -2.78 -4.54
N ARG A 536 1.22 -2.75 -4.69
CA ARG A 536 0.46 -1.54 -5.05
C ARG A 536 0.54 -0.44 -4.00
N THR A 537 0.80 -0.80 -2.75
CA THR A 537 0.99 0.16 -1.65
C THR A 537 2.33 0.90 -1.70
N LEU A 538 3.20 0.56 -2.65
CA LEU A 538 4.51 1.19 -2.78
C LEU A 538 4.40 2.48 -3.62
N PRO A 539 4.86 3.63 -3.11
CA PRO A 539 4.69 4.94 -3.75
C PRO A 539 5.57 5.11 -5.00
N SER A 540 6.62 4.30 -5.14
CA SER A 540 7.56 4.38 -6.27
C SER A 540 7.31 3.26 -7.27
N GLU A 541 7.11 3.63 -8.53
CA GLU A 541 7.01 2.67 -9.64
C GLU A 541 8.28 1.81 -9.78
N ARG A 542 9.45 2.39 -9.51
CA ARG A 542 10.73 1.70 -9.51
C ARG A 542 10.78 0.63 -8.41
N ASP A 543 10.49 1.02 -7.17
CA ASP A 543 10.53 0.10 -6.01
C ASP A 543 9.44 -0.98 -6.17
N ARG A 544 8.28 -0.62 -6.70
CA ARG A 544 7.20 -1.54 -7.03
C ARG A 544 7.63 -2.59 -8.06
N LYS A 545 8.21 -2.17 -9.19
CA LYS A 545 8.73 -3.09 -10.22
C LYS A 545 9.79 -4.02 -9.64
N MET A 546 10.77 -3.49 -8.92
CA MET A 546 11.80 -4.30 -8.28
C MET A 546 11.22 -5.30 -7.29
N THR A 547 10.30 -4.88 -6.43
CA THR A 547 9.66 -5.75 -5.42
C THR A 547 8.88 -6.87 -6.09
N ILE A 548 8.09 -6.59 -7.14
CA ILE A 548 7.36 -7.62 -7.91
C ILE A 548 8.32 -8.64 -8.52
N LEU A 549 9.44 -8.21 -9.07
CA LEU A 549 10.44 -9.10 -9.68
C LEU A 549 11.18 -9.95 -8.62
N LEU A 550 11.28 -9.48 -7.38
CA LEU A 550 11.98 -10.17 -6.29
C LEU A 550 11.07 -11.10 -5.50
N THR A 551 9.77 -10.81 -5.40
CA THR A 551 8.82 -11.61 -4.63
C THR A 551 8.82 -13.10 -4.98
N PRO A 552 8.96 -13.56 -6.24
CA PRO A 552 8.98 -14.99 -6.56
C PRO A 552 10.21 -15.77 -6.05
N TYR A 553 11.30 -15.10 -5.65
CA TYR A 553 12.45 -15.76 -5.01
C TYR A 553 12.15 -16.21 -3.57
N MET A 554 11.11 -15.64 -2.95
CA MET A 554 10.65 -16.06 -1.64
C MET A 554 9.99 -17.44 -1.76
N SER A 555 10.31 -18.33 -0.82
CA SER A 555 9.75 -19.69 -0.80
C SER A 555 8.30 -19.64 -0.33
N CYS A 556 7.35 -19.74 -1.25
CA CYS A 556 5.93 -19.81 -0.91
C CYS A 556 5.55 -21.21 -0.37
N SER A 557 4.40 -21.28 0.32
CA SER A 557 3.89 -22.53 0.93
C SER A 557 3.74 -23.69 -0.05
N ALA A 558 3.37 -23.43 -1.29
CA ALA A 558 3.22 -24.46 -2.34
C ALA A 558 4.54 -25.17 -2.72
N LYS A 559 5.71 -24.61 -2.36
CA LYS A 559 7.00 -25.26 -2.55
C LYS A 559 7.35 -26.25 -1.42
N LEU A 560 6.72 -26.11 -0.24
CA LEU A 560 6.98 -26.94 0.93
C LEU A 560 6.79 -28.45 0.68
N PRO A 561 5.72 -28.93 0.01
CA PRO A 561 5.57 -30.36 -0.28
C PRO A 561 6.74 -30.92 -1.09
N ILE A 562 7.29 -30.14 -2.04
CA ILE A 562 8.46 -30.54 -2.84
C ILE A 562 9.67 -30.73 -1.91
N TYR A 563 9.92 -29.73 -1.03
CA TYR A 563 11.06 -29.78 -0.12
C TYR A 563 10.96 -30.99 0.84
N LEU A 564 9.78 -31.16 1.45
CA LEU A 564 9.54 -32.30 2.37
C LEU A 564 9.71 -33.66 1.69
N PHE A 565 9.15 -33.81 0.48
CA PHE A 565 9.24 -35.06 -0.28
C PHE A 565 10.70 -35.43 -0.59
N PHE A 566 11.46 -34.49 -1.17
CA PHE A 566 12.85 -34.75 -1.54
C PHE A 566 13.78 -34.84 -0.34
N THR A 567 13.56 -34.07 0.73
CA THR A 567 14.37 -34.18 1.95
C THR A 567 14.14 -35.51 2.68
N ALA A 568 12.90 -35.97 2.75
CA ALA A 568 12.59 -37.27 3.33
C ALA A 568 13.16 -38.42 2.51
N ALA A 569 13.11 -38.35 1.18
CA ALA A 569 13.58 -39.41 0.29
C ALA A 569 15.12 -39.46 0.16
N PHE A 570 15.79 -38.33 0.03
CA PHE A 570 17.23 -38.26 -0.32
C PHE A 570 18.14 -37.80 0.81
N PHE A 571 17.60 -37.10 1.84
CA PHE A 571 18.38 -36.47 2.92
C PHE A 571 17.76 -36.74 4.31
N PRO A 572 17.45 -37.99 4.70
CA PRO A 572 16.70 -38.30 5.93
C PRO A 572 17.40 -37.78 7.20
N GLU A 573 18.74 -37.86 7.26
CA GLU A 573 19.52 -37.41 8.43
C GLU A 573 19.71 -35.90 8.50
N HIS A 574 19.65 -35.18 7.35
CA HIS A 574 19.98 -33.75 7.25
C HIS A 574 18.82 -32.88 6.68
N GLY A 575 17.59 -33.45 6.67
CA GLY A 575 16.43 -32.79 6.04
C GLY A 575 16.16 -31.39 6.53
N ALA A 576 16.25 -31.14 7.83
CA ALA A 576 16.05 -29.80 8.41
C ALA A 576 17.12 -28.79 7.92
N LEU A 577 18.38 -29.23 7.83
CA LEU A 577 19.48 -28.38 7.36
C LEU A 577 19.32 -28.03 5.87
N VAL A 578 18.92 -29.00 5.04
CA VAL A 578 18.63 -28.77 3.61
C VAL A 578 17.47 -27.80 3.45
N MET A 579 16.39 -27.93 4.23
CA MET A 579 15.28 -26.99 4.21
C MET A 579 15.70 -25.56 4.58
N ILE A 580 16.48 -25.40 5.64
CA ILE A 580 17.03 -24.11 6.05
C ILE A 580 17.90 -23.54 4.92
N ALA A 581 18.78 -24.34 4.33
CA ALA A 581 19.62 -23.92 3.22
C ALA A 581 18.83 -23.48 2.00
N LEU A 582 17.71 -24.15 1.67
CA LEU A 582 16.82 -23.72 0.58
C LEU A 582 16.16 -22.37 0.87
N TYR A 583 15.64 -22.13 2.07
CA TYR A 583 15.04 -20.85 2.42
C TYR A 583 16.05 -19.70 2.35
N PHE A 584 17.21 -19.85 3.00
CA PHE A 584 18.27 -18.85 2.94
C PHE A 584 18.89 -18.70 1.55
N GLY A 585 18.98 -19.79 0.79
CA GLY A 585 19.44 -19.80 -0.59
C GLY A 585 18.53 -18.96 -1.50
N GLY A 586 17.21 -19.10 -1.35
CA GLY A 586 16.24 -18.28 -2.08
C GLY A 586 16.41 -16.78 -1.77
N ILE A 587 16.54 -16.42 -0.49
CA ILE A 587 16.78 -15.04 -0.06
C ILE A 587 18.10 -14.51 -0.62
N ALA A 588 19.19 -15.31 -0.55
CA ALA A 588 20.52 -14.90 -1.05
C ALA A 588 20.49 -14.64 -2.56
N VAL A 589 19.87 -15.52 -3.35
CA VAL A 589 19.71 -15.32 -4.81
C VAL A 589 18.81 -14.11 -5.09
N GLY A 590 17.76 -13.89 -4.29
CA GLY A 590 16.92 -12.69 -4.37
C GLY A 590 17.72 -11.40 -4.13
N ILE A 591 18.55 -11.35 -3.09
CA ILE A 591 19.45 -10.22 -2.79
C ILE A 591 20.44 -10.00 -3.94
N LEU A 592 21.08 -11.06 -4.45
CA LEU A 592 22.00 -10.96 -5.58
C LEU A 592 21.30 -10.42 -6.81
N SER A 593 20.11 -10.93 -7.12
CA SER A 593 19.28 -10.46 -8.24
C SER A 593 18.90 -8.97 -8.07
N ALA A 594 18.57 -8.54 -6.85
CA ALA A 594 18.29 -7.14 -6.54
C ALA A 594 19.50 -6.24 -6.83
N ILE A 595 20.69 -6.63 -6.37
CA ILE A 595 21.93 -5.89 -6.60
C ILE A 595 22.23 -5.78 -8.10
N VAL A 596 22.08 -6.87 -8.85
CA VAL A 596 22.28 -6.90 -10.31
C VAL A 596 21.27 -5.99 -11.01
N MET A 597 19.98 -6.11 -10.67
CA MET A 597 18.92 -5.27 -11.26
C MET A 597 19.12 -3.79 -10.96
N ARG A 598 19.53 -3.44 -9.72
CA ARG A 598 19.87 -2.05 -9.34
C ARG A 598 20.97 -1.48 -10.23
N LYS A 599 22.03 -2.25 -10.49
CA LYS A 599 23.17 -1.79 -11.31
C LYS A 599 22.82 -1.66 -12.79
N LEU A 600 22.01 -2.57 -13.36
CA LEU A 600 21.74 -2.65 -14.78
C LEU A 600 20.57 -1.77 -15.22
N LYS A 601 19.40 -1.87 -14.58
CA LYS A 601 18.15 -1.29 -15.09
C LYS A 601 17.51 -0.27 -14.15
N PHE A 602 17.56 -0.51 -12.84
CA PHE A 602 16.91 0.31 -11.83
C PHE A 602 17.92 1.22 -11.12
N LYS A 603 18.61 2.07 -11.90
CA LYS A 603 19.55 3.06 -11.38
C LYS A 603 18.79 4.13 -10.57
N GLY A 604 19.49 4.77 -9.62
CA GLY A 604 18.93 5.80 -8.73
C GLY A 604 18.82 5.32 -7.29
N GLU A 605 18.51 6.24 -6.41
CA GLU A 605 18.31 5.96 -4.98
C GLU A 605 16.89 5.46 -4.71
N ALA A 606 16.74 4.71 -3.62
CA ALA A 606 15.42 4.36 -3.12
C ALA A 606 14.67 5.63 -2.70
N VAL A 607 13.36 5.68 -2.96
CA VAL A 607 12.52 6.83 -2.56
C VAL A 607 12.77 7.16 -1.08
N PRO A 608 12.88 8.45 -0.74
CA PRO A 608 13.03 8.88 0.63
C PRO A 608 11.97 8.26 1.53
N PHE A 609 12.40 7.85 2.72
CA PHE A 609 11.52 7.23 3.69
C PHE A 609 11.04 8.30 4.67
N VAL A 610 9.96 8.96 4.31
CA VAL A 610 9.25 9.89 5.18
C VAL A 610 7.91 9.23 5.48
N MET A 611 7.65 8.92 6.75
CA MET A 611 6.46 8.20 7.15
C MET A 611 6.04 8.59 8.56
N GLU A 612 4.75 8.77 8.75
CA GLU A 612 4.15 8.87 10.08
C GLU A 612 4.00 7.48 10.70
N LEU A 613 4.23 7.37 12.00
CA LEU A 613 3.96 6.16 12.76
C LEU A 613 2.59 6.29 13.43
N PRO A 614 1.53 5.67 12.88
CA PRO A 614 0.18 5.78 13.43
C PRO A 614 0.10 5.12 14.81
N ASN A 615 -0.77 5.60 15.69
CA ASN A 615 -1.07 4.93 16.96
C ASN A 615 -1.59 3.51 16.73
N TYR A 616 -1.27 2.57 17.65
CA TYR A 616 -1.81 1.21 17.56
C TYR A 616 -3.32 1.22 17.81
N ARG A 617 -4.06 0.70 16.81
CA ARG A 617 -5.51 0.57 16.87
C ARG A 617 -5.94 -0.87 16.60
N MET A 618 -7.04 -1.29 17.21
CA MET A 618 -7.64 -2.58 16.86
C MET A 618 -8.50 -2.42 15.60
N PRO A 619 -8.29 -3.26 14.59
CA PRO A 619 -9.08 -3.21 13.36
C PRO A 619 -10.56 -3.49 13.62
N GLY A 620 -11.45 -2.80 12.90
CA GLY A 620 -12.87 -3.06 12.96
C GLY A 620 -13.24 -4.39 12.30
N ALA A 621 -13.92 -5.30 13.01
CA ALA A 621 -14.25 -6.63 12.49
C ALA A 621 -15.04 -6.60 11.17
N LYS A 622 -15.93 -5.61 10.98
CA LYS A 622 -16.71 -5.44 9.75
C LYS A 622 -15.82 -5.08 8.56
N ASN A 623 -14.85 -4.17 8.75
CA ASN A 623 -13.94 -3.75 7.69
C ASN A 623 -13.01 -4.91 7.28
N VAL A 624 -12.47 -5.64 8.26
CA VAL A 624 -11.66 -6.83 8.01
C VAL A 624 -12.48 -7.87 7.24
N GLY A 625 -13.73 -8.14 7.64
CA GLY A 625 -14.62 -9.07 6.94
C GLY A 625 -14.91 -8.68 5.49
N GLN A 626 -15.16 -7.41 5.22
CA GLN A 626 -15.35 -6.91 3.84
C GLN A 626 -14.09 -7.05 3.00
N LEU A 627 -12.94 -6.66 3.54
CA LEU A 627 -11.65 -6.80 2.85
C LEU A 627 -11.33 -8.27 2.53
N LEU A 628 -11.58 -9.18 3.47
CA LEU A 628 -11.41 -10.62 3.25
C LEU A 628 -12.32 -11.14 2.14
N TRP A 629 -13.57 -10.72 2.13
CA TRP A 629 -14.52 -11.10 1.08
C TRP A 629 -14.09 -10.60 -0.31
N GLU A 630 -13.65 -9.34 -0.41
CA GLU A 630 -13.13 -8.77 -1.66
C GLU A 630 -11.91 -9.56 -2.16
N LYS A 631 -10.95 -9.86 -1.28
CA LYS A 631 -9.76 -10.66 -1.63
C LYS A 631 -10.11 -12.09 -2.02
N ALA A 632 -11.03 -12.73 -1.30
CA ALA A 632 -11.51 -14.08 -1.62
C ALA A 632 -12.23 -14.11 -2.99
N LYS A 633 -13.13 -13.16 -3.24
CA LYS A 633 -13.84 -13.01 -4.51
C LYS A 633 -12.88 -12.79 -5.69
N ASP A 634 -11.89 -11.91 -5.52
CA ASP A 634 -10.90 -11.60 -6.55
C ASP A 634 -10.02 -12.84 -6.86
N PHE A 635 -9.65 -13.61 -5.82
CA PHE A 635 -8.94 -14.89 -6.00
C PHE A 635 -9.80 -15.93 -6.72
N LEU A 636 -11.05 -16.12 -6.31
CA LEU A 636 -11.98 -17.05 -6.94
C LEU A 636 -12.20 -16.75 -8.42
N GLN A 637 -12.44 -15.49 -8.77
CA GLN A 637 -12.62 -15.08 -10.18
C GLN A 637 -11.40 -15.41 -11.04
N ARG A 638 -10.19 -15.23 -10.49
CA ARG A 638 -8.94 -15.55 -11.19
C ARG A 638 -8.69 -17.05 -11.28
N ALA A 639 -8.99 -17.78 -10.21
CA ALA A 639 -8.86 -19.23 -10.20
C ALA A 639 -9.74 -19.84 -11.28
N PHE A 640 -11.00 -19.43 -11.36
CA PHE A 640 -11.92 -19.94 -12.38
C PHE A 640 -11.52 -19.61 -13.81
N THR A 641 -10.98 -18.41 -14.09
CA THR A 641 -10.68 -18.02 -15.48
C THR A 641 -9.37 -18.58 -15.99
N VAL A 642 -8.29 -18.40 -15.25
CA VAL A 642 -6.92 -18.75 -15.73
C VAL A 642 -6.58 -20.20 -15.44
N ILE A 643 -6.87 -20.66 -14.22
CA ILE A 643 -6.47 -22.00 -13.78
C ILE A 643 -7.37 -23.07 -14.42
N PHE A 644 -8.67 -22.82 -14.49
CA PHE A 644 -9.61 -23.70 -15.17
C PHE A 644 -9.22 -23.98 -16.63
N LEU A 645 -8.92 -22.92 -17.39
CA LEU A 645 -8.48 -23.11 -18.78
C LEU A 645 -7.17 -23.88 -18.86
N ALA A 646 -6.25 -23.57 -17.96
CA ALA A 646 -4.95 -24.20 -17.95
C ALA A 646 -5.00 -25.67 -17.50
N THR A 647 -5.89 -26.05 -16.56
CA THR A 647 -6.08 -27.47 -16.18
C THR A 647 -6.66 -28.28 -17.31
N ILE A 648 -7.61 -27.76 -18.07
CA ILE A 648 -8.15 -28.42 -19.27
C ILE A 648 -7.06 -28.65 -20.30
N ILE A 649 -6.22 -27.65 -20.57
CA ILE A 649 -5.11 -27.78 -21.52
C ILE A 649 -4.13 -28.88 -21.08
N ILE A 650 -3.74 -28.91 -19.82
CA ILE A 650 -2.83 -29.94 -19.29
C ILE A 650 -3.48 -31.33 -19.35
N TRP A 651 -4.75 -31.45 -18.93
CA TRP A 651 -5.49 -32.69 -19.04
C TRP A 651 -5.50 -33.19 -20.50
N PHE A 652 -5.78 -32.31 -21.46
CA PHE A 652 -5.76 -32.66 -22.89
C PHE A 652 -4.37 -33.18 -23.32
N LEU A 653 -3.30 -32.46 -22.94
CA LEU A 653 -1.94 -32.85 -23.26
C LEU A 653 -1.47 -34.17 -22.60
N GLN A 654 -2.06 -34.52 -21.47
CA GLN A 654 -1.78 -35.78 -20.77
C GLN A 654 -2.60 -36.96 -21.30
N THR A 655 -3.83 -36.73 -21.75
CA THR A 655 -4.77 -37.76 -22.14
C THR A 655 -4.63 -38.18 -23.58
N PHE A 656 -4.12 -37.33 -24.47
CA PHE A 656 -4.04 -37.63 -25.89
C PHE A 656 -2.59 -37.74 -26.38
N ASP A 657 -2.40 -38.64 -27.39
CA ASP A 657 -1.17 -38.74 -28.16
C ASP A 657 -1.13 -37.70 -29.32
N THR A 658 -0.04 -37.66 -30.09
CA THR A 658 0.13 -36.77 -31.24
C THR A 658 -0.85 -37.05 -32.39
N ARG A 659 -1.59 -38.17 -32.33
CA ARG A 659 -2.63 -38.54 -33.32
C ARG A 659 -4.05 -38.40 -32.76
N LEU A 660 -4.19 -37.76 -31.59
CA LEU A 660 -5.45 -37.57 -30.88
C LEU A 660 -6.15 -38.86 -30.42
N ASN A 661 -5.40 -39.97 -30.23
CA ASN A 661 -5.91 -41.16 -29.56
C ASN A 661 -5.72 -41.05 -28.06
N VAL A 662 -6.63 -41.65 -27.31
CA VAL A 662 -6.51 -41.73 -25.86
C VAL A 662 -5.34 -42.64 -25.47
N VAL A 663 -4.48 -42.13 -24.61
CA VAL A 663 -3.22 -42.78 -24.24
C VAL A 663 -3.43 -43.71 -23.05
N THR A 664 -3.04 -44.96 -23.20
CA THR A 664 -2.99 -45.94 -22.11
C THR A 664 -1.66 -45.94 -21.35
N ASP A 665 -0.57 -45.52 -22.01
CA ASP A 665 0.78 -45.36 -21.40
C ASP A 665 1.18 -43.87 -21.47
N SER A 666 1.39 -43.25 -20.31
CA SER A 666 1.75 -41.82 -20.15
C SER A 666 2.98 -41.40 -20.99
N ARG A 667 3.83 -42.33 -21.44
CA ARG A 667 4.98 -42.07 -22.30
C ARG A 667 4.59 -41.54 -23.68
N ASN A 668 3.45 -41.91 -24.18
CA ASN A 668 2.97 -41.58 -25.51
C ASN A 668 2.15 -40.27 -25.54
N SER A 669 1.88 -39.68 -24.40
CA SER A 669 1.14 -38.44 -24.30
C SER A 669 1.87 -37.25 -24.96
N ILE A 670 1.11 -36.30 -25.51
CA ILE A 670 1.69 -35.07 -26.08
C ILE A 670 2.59 -34.38 -25.04
N LEU A 671 2.18 -34.36 -23.77
CA LEU A 671 2.96 -33.75 -22.69
C LEU A 671 4.30 -34.43 -22.50
N ALA A 672 4.35 -35.78 -22.55
CA ALA A 672 5.59 -36.57 -22.41
C ALA A 672 6.52 -36.32 -23.61
N VAL A 673 5.99 -36.17 -24.81
CA VAL A 673 6.78 -35.82 -26.02
C VAL A 673 7.40 -34.45 -25.87
N VAL A 674 6.62 -33.43 -25.47
CA VAL A 674 7.12 -32.07 -25.22
C VAL A 674 8.18 -32.06 -24.10
N ALA A 675 7.92 -32.80 -23.02
CA ALA A 675 8.88 -32.95 -21.93
C ALA A 675 10.17 -33.62 -22.37
N GLY A 676 10.06 -34.63 -23.28
CA GLY A 676 11.21 -35.29 -23.88
C GLY A 676 12.10 -34.35 -24.69
N TRP A 677 11.54 -33.35 -25.38
CA TRP A 677 12.32 -32.32 -26.09
C TRP A 677 13.04 -31.36 -25.12
N ILE A 678 12.46 -31.12 -23.94
CA ILE A 678 13.04 -30.24 -22.93
C ILE A 678 14.07 -30.97 -22.05
N ALA A 679 13.90 -32.27 -21.82
CA ALA A 679 14.75 -33.10 -20.96
C ALA A 679 16.27 -32.97 -21.21
N PRO A 680 16.77 -32.85 -22.46
CA PRO A 680 18.20 -32.64 -22.72
C PRO A 680 18.78 -31.40 -22.06
N VAL A 681 17.99 -30.34 -21.87
CA VAL A 681 18.41 -29.08 -21.21
C VAL A 681 18.78 -29.35 -19.74
N PHE A 682 18.18 -30.36 -19.12
CA PHE A 682 18.42 -30.72 -17.73
C PHE A 682 19.48 -31.81 -17.53
N LYS A 683 20.02 -32.41 -18.62
CA LYS A 683 21.12 -33.37 -18.51
C LYS A 683 22.35 -32.83 -17.77
N PRO A 684 22.81 -31.57 -18.04
CA PRO A 684 23.94 -31.00 -17.30
C PRO A 684 23.65 -30.83 -15.80
N LEU A 685 22.38 -30.81 -15.39
CA LEU A 685 21.96 -30.67 -14.00
C LEU A 685 21.81 -32.02 -13.27
N GLY A 686 21.87 -33.15 -14.03
CA GLY A 686 21.80 -34.51 -13.49
C GLY A 686 20.40 -35.13 -13.44
N PHE A 687 19.36 -34.42 -13.88
CA PHE A 687 17.98 -34.92 -13.90
C PHE A 687 17.31 -34.79 -15.28
N GLY A 688 18.03 -35.13 -16.35
CA GLY A 688 17.54 -35.07 -17.74
C GLY A 688 16.58 -36.22 -18.11
N ASP A 689 15.67 -36.61 -17.22
CA ASP A 689 14.60 -37.60 -17.43
C ASP A 689 13.31 -36.86 -17.88
N TRP A 690 12.61 -37.44 -18.89
CA TRP A 690 11.36 -36.90 -19.37
C TRP A 690 10.27 -36.83 -18.29
N ARG A 691 10.26 -37.77 -17.33
CA ARG A 691 9.31 -37.82 -16.19
C ARG A 691 9.52 -36.60 -15.27
N VAL A 692 10.77 -36.28 -14.97
CA VAL A 692 11.10 -35.08 -14.18
C VAL A 692 10.72 -33.82 -14.94
N SER A 693 10.99 -33.76 -16.25
CA SER A 693 10.62 -32.62 -17.10
C SER A 693 9.10 -32.45 -17.17
N THR A 694 8.33 -33.53 -17.26
CA THR A 694 6.86 -33.53 -17.19
C THR A 694 6.39 -32.94 -15.85
N ALA A 695 6.96 -33.40 -14.73
CA ALA A 695 6.63 -32.89 -13.40
C ALA A 695 6.97 -31.39 -13.24
N LEU A 696 8.04 -30.90 -13.85
CA LEU A 696 8.38 -29.46 -13.84
C LEU A 696 7.40 -28.63 -14.67
N ILE A 697 6.89 -29.16 -15.79
CA ILE A 697 5.86 -28.48 -16.62
C ILE A 697 4.52 -28.43 -15.83
N THR A 698 4.08 -29.54 -15.24
CA THR A 698 2.88 -29.54 -14.40
C THR A 698 3.04 -28.64 -13.18
N GLY A 699 4.22 -28.60 -12.58
CA GLY A 699 4.58 -27.68 -11.49
C GLY A 699 4.61 -26.20 -11.87
N PHE A 700 4.59 -25.85 -13.13
CA PHE A 700 4.33 -24.48 -13.57
C PHE A 700 2.87 -24.09 -13.37
N MET A 701 1.95 -25.02 -13.48
CA MET A 701 0.54 -24.79 -13.18
C MET A 701 0.35 -24.55 -11.68
N ALA A 702 0.72 -25.54 -10.90
CA ALA A 702 0.65 -25.54 -9.44
C ALA A 702 1.87 -26.28 -8.89
N LYS A 703 2.61 -25.64 -7.99
CA LYS A 703 3.92 -26.18 -7.52
C LYS A 703 3.81 -27.55 -6.85
N GLU A 704 2.75 -27.78 -6.11
CA GLU A 704 2.43 -29.05 -5.44
C GLU A 704 2.25 -30.20 -6.42
N SER A 705 1.82 -29.94 -7.64
CA SER A 705 1.63 -30.97 -8.69
C SER A 705 2.93 -31.65 -9.09
N VAL A 706 4.11 -31.07 -8.81
CA VAL A 706 5.41 -31.71 -9.06
C VAL A 706 5.49 -33.06 -8.37
N VAL A 707 5.17 -33.13 -7.08
CA VAL A 707 5.26 -34.33 -6.29
C VAL A 707 4.23 -35.39 -6.73
N ALA A 708 2.99 -34.94 -6.95
CA ALA A 708 1.93 -35.81 -7.43
C ALA A 708 2.28 -36.41 -8.80
N THR A 709 2.78 -35.65 -9.74
CA THR A 709 3.20 -36.11 -11.06
C THR A 709 4.39 -37.08 -10.96
N LEU A 710 5.38 -36.80 -10.11
CA LEU A 710 6.52 -37.71 -9.89
C LEU A 710 6.05 -39.07 -9.31
N ASN A 711 5.16 -39.05 -8.32
CA ASN A 711 4.62 -40.28 -7.74
C ASN A 711 3.86 -41.13 -8.77
N VAL A 712 3.06 -40.49 -9.65
CA VAL A 712 2.33 -41.21 -10.70
C VAL A 712 3.29 -41.77 -11.76
N LEU A 713 4.29 -40.99 -12.21
CA LEU A 713 5.18 -41.41 -13.31
C LEU A 713 6.29 -42.36 -12.90
N PHE A 714 6.71 -42.37 -11.62
CA PHE A 714 7.70 -43.29 -11.11
C PHE A 714 7.05 -44.52 -10.40
N GLY A 715 5.80 -44.38 -9.94
CA GLY A 715 5.03 -45.45 -9.29
C GLY A 715 5.50 -45.79 -7.86
N SER A 716 6.79 -45.69 -7.57
CA SER A 716 7.33 -45.88 -6.21
C SER A 716 8.54 -44.98 -5.94
N THR A 717 8.76 -44.66 -4.66
CA THR A 717 9.93 -43.91 -4.21
C THR A 717 11.24 -44.59 -4.51
N ASP A 718 11.28 -45.92 -4.47
CA ASP A 718 12.49 -46.71 -4.73
C ASP A 718 12.95 -46.58 -6.19
N ILE A 719 12.02 -46.55 -7.15
CA ILE A 719 12.34 -46.33 -8.56
C ILE A 719 12.85 -44.89 -8.77
N LEU A 720 12.31 -43.93 -8.07
CA LEU A 720 12.79 -42.55 -8.09
C LEU A 720 14.22 -42.45 -7.54
N LEU A 721 14.51 -43.12 -6.41
CA LEU A 721 15.84 -43.15 -5.79
C LEU A 721 16.88 -43.84 -6.69
N ALA A 722 16.46 -44.85 -7.45
CA ALA A 722 17.34 -45.52 -8.45
C ALA A 722 17.61 -44.64 -9.68
N ALA A 723 16.66 -43.76 -10.05
CA ALA A 723 16.77 -42.93 -11.25
C ALA A 723 17.52 -41.60 -11.01
N ILE A 724 17.50 -41.07 -9.78
CA ILE A 724 18.06 -39.74 -9.43
C ILE A 724 19.08 -39.93 -8.28
N THR A 725 20.31 -39.46 -8.48
CA THR A 725 21.32 -39.43 -7.42
C THR A 725 21.02 -38.35 -6.37
N PRO A 726 21.49 -38.45 -5.12
CA PRO A 726 21.30 -37.42 -4.10
C PRO A 726 21.82 -36.04 -4.55
N LEU A 727 22.91 -35.99 -5.29
CA LEU A 727 23.45 -34.75 -5.84
C LEU A 727 22.54 -34.15 -6.92
N ALA A 728 21.95 -34.99 -7.78
CA ALA A 728 20.96 -34.55 -8.77
C ALA A 728 19.65 -34.09 -8.09
N ALA A 729 19.25 -34.72 -6.99
CA ALA A 729 18.12 -34.31 -6.17
C ALA A 729 18.36 -32.93 -5.53
N ALA A 730 19.57 -32.67 -5.00
CA ALA A 730 19.95 -31.35 -4.50
C ALA A 730 19.90 -30.27 -5.60
N SER A 731 20.40 -30.58 -6.80
CA SER A 731 20.33 -29.71 -7.97
C SER A 731 18.88 -29.44 -8.40
N LEU A 732 18.03 -30.49 -8.39
CA LEU A 732 16.60 -30.36 -8.71
C LEU A 732 15.86 -29.51 -7.66
N LEU A 733 16.16 -29.66 -6.37
CA LEU A 733 15.62 -28.81 -5.31
C LEU A 733 15.99 -27.33 -5.51
N ALA A 734 17.26 -27.05 -5.84
CA ALA A 734 17.70 -25.69 -6.15
C ALA A 734 16.98 -25.13 -7.39
N PHE A 735 16.74 -25.94 -8.42
CA PHE A 735 15.94 -25.55 -9.57
C PHE A 735 14.49 -25.28 -9.19
N CYS A 736 13.83 -26.18 -8.43
CA CYS A 736 12.45 -26.03 -7.97
C CYS A 736 12.24 -24.82 -7.08
N LEU A 737 13.26 -24.42 -6.31
CA LEU A 737 13.26 -23.21 -5.50
C LEU A 737 13.10 -21.94 -6.36
N LEU A 738 13.84 -21.85 -7.46
CA LEU A 738 14.08 -20.59 -8.19
C LEU A 738 13.35 -20.50 -9.53
N TYR A 739 12.92 -21.63 -10.14
CA TYR A 739 12.28 -21.59 -11.45
C TYR A 739 10.93 -20.85 -11.42
N THR A 740 10.44 -20.50 -12.59
CA THR A 740 9.24 -19.66 -12.79
C THR A 740 8.14 -19.93 -11.75
N PRO A 741 7.49 -18.91 -11.20
CA PRO A 741 6.37 -19.09 -10.28
C PRO A 741 5.16 -19.71 -11.00
N CYS A 742 4.13 -20.08 -10.26
CA CYS A 742 2.92 -20.69 -10.84
C CYS A 742 2.19 -19.73 -11.79
N VAL A 743 1.34 -20.27 -12.67
CA VAL A 743 0.57 -19.51 -13.68
C VAL A 743 -0.23 -18.37 -13.04
N ALA A 744 -0.82 -18.61 -11.87
CA ALA A 744 -1.55 -17.58 -11.13
C ALA A 744 -0.66 -16.39 -10.75
N ALA A 745 0.58 -16.65 -10.32
CA ALA A 745 1.53 -15.59 -10.00
C ALA A 745 1.98 -14.82 -11.27
N ILE A 746 2.22 -15.52 -12.38
CA ILE A 746 2.55 -14.87 -13.66
C ILE A 746 1.37 -14.04 -14.16
N ALA A 747 0.13 -14.50 -14.01
CA ALA A 747 -1.07 -13.72 -14.34
C ALA A 747 -1.15 -12.43 -13.49
N SER A 748 -0.76 -12.50 -12.21
CA SER A 748 -0.68 -11.32 -11.34
C SER A 748 0.42 -10.35 -11.78
N VAL A 749 1.61 -10.85 -12.13
CA VAL A 749 2.71 -10.04 -12.70
C VAL A 749 2.27 -9.38 -14.02
N LYS A 750 1.56 -10.12 -14.89
CA LYS A 750 1.00 -9.58 -16.15
C LYS A 750 0.06 -8.41 -15.89
N ARG A 751 -0.80 -8.53 -14.87
CA ARG A 751 -1.76 -7.47 -14.52
C ARG A 751 -1.06 -6.23 -13.98
N GLU A 752 -0.02 -6.40 -13.16
CA GLU A 752 0.69 -5.28 -12.51
C GLU A 752 1.73 -4.59 -13.40
N LEU A 753 2.42 -5.35 -14.25
CA LEU A 753 3.54 -4.84 -15.06
C LEU A 753 3.34 -5.00 -16.56
N GLY A 754 2.29 -5.69 -16.99
CA GLY A 754 2.03 -6.00 -18.40
C GLY A 754 2.71 -7.28 -18.88
N TRP A 755 2.34 -7.71 -20.12
CA TRP A 755 2.73 -9.02 -20.67
C TRP A 755 4.24 -9.14 -20.92
N LYS A 756 4.91 -8.04 -21.29
CA LYS A 756 6.36 -8.04 -21.56
C LYS A 756 7.17 -8.44 -20.32
N TRP A 757 6.79 -7.91 -19.17
CA TRP A 757 7.42 -8.24 -17.89
C TRP A 757 7.06 -9.64 -17.41
N ALA A 758 5.83 -10.11 -17.64
CA ALA A 758 5.44 -11.47 -17.30
C ALA A 758 6.27 -12.52 -18.04
N VAL A 759 6.46 -12.33 -19.35
CA VAL A 759 7.32 -13.18 -20.18
C VAL A 759 8.78 -13.10 -19.71
N PHE A 760 9.28 -11.89 -19.44
CA PHE A 760 10.64 -11.69 -18.92
C PHE A 760 10.87 -12.47 -17.62
N VAL A 761 9.91 -12.43 -16.66
CA VAL A 761 10.01 -13.16 -15.38
C VAL A 761 10.14 -14.66 -15.60
N VAL A 762 9.31 -15.23 -16.49
CA VAL A 762 9.37 -16.67 -16.82
C VAL A 762 10.77 -17.08 -17.28
N PHE A 763 11.29 -16.41 -18.30
CA PHE A 763 12.59 -16.76 -18.87
C PHE A 763 13.76 -16.44 -17.95
N ALA A 764 13.74 -15.27 -17.31
CA ALA A 764 14.81 -14.85 -16.40
C ALA A 764 14.94 -15.78 -15.21
N GLN A 765 13.81 -16.15 -14.58
CA GLN A 765 13.83 -17.06 -13.43
C GLN A 765 14.22 -18.48 -13.82
N CYS A 766 13.76 -18.99 -14.96
CA CYS A 766 14.22 -20.30 -15.44
C CYS A 766 15.73 -20.30 -15.71
N ALA A 767 16.28 -19.22 -16.29
CA ALA A 767 17.72 -19.11 -16.53
C ALA A 767 18.51 -19.04 -15.22
N ILE A 768 18.06 -18.23 -14.24
CA ILE A 768 18.69 -18.12 -12.91
C ILE A 768 18.61 -19.44 -12.18
N ALA A 769 17.47 -20.13 -12.23
CA ALA A 769 17.27 -21.44 -11.63
C ALA A 769 18.23 -22.48 -12.21
N TRP A 770 18.40 -22.46 -13.54
CA TRP A 770 19.32 -23.37 -14.25
C TRP A 770 20.77 -23.12 -13.82
N VAL A 771 21.20 -21.86 -13.78
CA VAL A 771 22.57 -21.48 -13.35
C VAL A 771 22.80 -21.87 -11.89
N ALA A 772 21.86 -21.59 -11.01
CA ALA A 772 21.96 -21.94 -9.58
C ALA A 772 22.02 -23.46 -9.38
N ALA A 773 21.16 -24.21 -10.04
CA ALA A 773 21.14 -25.68 -9.99
C ALA A 773 22.45 -26.28 -10.55
N PHE A 774 22.99 -25.73 -11.63
CA PHE A 774 24.28 -26.10 -12.18
C PHE A 774 25.43 -25.83 -11.21
N ALA A 775 25.42 -24.66 -10.58
CA ALA A 775 26.40 -24.31 -9.54
C ALA A 775 26.36 -25.30 -8.35
N VAL A 776 25.15 -25.61 -7.86
CA VAL A 776 24.97 -26.60 -6.77
C VAL A 776 25.56 -27.95 -7.18
N ARG A 777 25.31 -28.40 -8.40
CA ARG A 777 25.88 -29.65 -8.90
C ARG A 777 27.40 -29.60 -9.01
N CYS A 778 27.97 -28.53 -9.61
CA CYS A 778 29.43 -28.39 -9.73
C CYS A 778 30.10 -28.34 -8.37
N ILE A 779 29.54 -27.61 -7.40
CA ILE A 779 30.06 -27.56 -6.03
C ILE A 779 29.97 -28.95 -5.39
N GLY A 780 28.81 -29.62 -5.51
CA GLY A 780 28.64 -30.98 -4.97
C GLY A 780 29.60 -32.01 -5.55
N MET A 781 29.94 -31.93 -6.82
CA MET A 781 30.94 -32.77 -7.46
C MET A 781 32.38 -32.61 -6.91
N LEU A 782 32.67 -31.49 -6.21
CA LEU A 782 33.96 -31.27 -5.54
C LEU A 782 34.05 -32.00 -4.19
N PHE A 783 32.91 -32.47 -3.62
CA PHE A 783 32.82 -33.11 -2.33
C PHE A 783 32.43 -34.60 -2.42
N VAL A 784 32.05 -35.05 -3.60
CA VAL A 784 31.76 -36.46 -3.95
C VAL A 784 32.88 -37.01 -4.85
#